data_e92418093ea9abb3fb136ce57a99a743
#
_entry.id   e92418093ea9abb3fb136ce57a99a743
#
_cell.length_a   1.000
_cell.length_b   1.000
_cell.length_c   1.000
_cell.angle_alpha   90.00
_cell.angle_beta   90.00
_cell.angle_gamma   90.00
#
_symmetry.space_group_name_H-M   'P 1'
#
loop_
_entity.id
_entity.type
_entity.pdbx_description
1 polymer ?
#
loop_
_entity_poly.entity_id
_entity_poly.type
_entity_poly.pdbx_seq_one_letter_code
_entity_poly.pdbx_strand_id
1 'polypeptide(L)'
;MIGNIFKKIFGTKNDREVKRIRKIVAAINSLEPDFEKLTDEQLREKTAIFKERLAQGETLDDIMVEAFATVREASKRVLGMRHYDVQLIGGIVLHEGKITEMKTGEGKTLVATCPVYLNALSGKGVHVITVNDYLAARDREMMGRLYSFLGLTSGVILNGIPTRERRDAYNADITYGTNSEFGFDYLRDNMVGSMDEKVQRPLNYCIVDEVDSILIDEARTPLIISGAAEDSTKWYQVFYQVVSMLNRSYETEKIKDPKLKKEMNIPAEKIGDYEVDEKAKNIVLTEKGIAKVEKFLKIENLYSPENVELTHYLNQALKAKELFKRDRDYLVREGQVIIIDEFTGRAMEGRRYSDGLHQAIEAKEGVHIAGENQTLASITLQNYFRMYNKLSGMTGTAETEAAEFVHTYGLQIVVIPTNKPVQRKDNADLVYKTKKEKIEAIIKRIEGLNEKGQPVLVGTISIKSSEELSELLKARKIKHNVLNAKYHAKEAEIVAQAGRYGAVTIATNMAGRGTDIMLGGNPEFLAMAELGDRENENYDSVLKKYELQCKEEGEKVKSLGGLFILGTERHESRRIDNQLRGRAGRQGDPGESEFYLSLEDDLMRLFGSDRVKTVMEKLGLPEGEPITHPMINKAIANAQTKIESRNFGIRKNLLEYDDVMNKQRTAIYDSRNEAMSKEDLKDSIIKMLQETIYSQVAKRFVGEYKDDWDMQGLAEYLNDTYGYNVEDREEYKSMSIEDYSKKIFDNICAQYDEKESKVGRDLMRKLEKYILFEVIDSRWREHLKSLDGLKEGIYLRAYGQKDPVVEYKILSGELYEQMVETIKEQATSFLFKVIVKQHEEENLQVKNEEEEIEEYTLEDENGVEKIETKEVTPDSPCPCGSGKKYKNCCGRV
;
A
#
# COMPACT_ATOMS: atom_id res chain seq x y z
N MET A 1 35.46 -20.91 14.00
CA MET A 1 35.28 -22.21 14.68
C MET A 1 34.68 -22.06 16.08
N ILE A 2 35.19 -21.19 16.95
CA ILE A 2 34.70 -20.99 18.32
C ILE A 2 33.20 -20.59 18.36
N GLY A 3 32.73 -19.70 17.48
CA GLY A 3 31.32 -19.29 17.40
C GLY A 3 30.34 -20.42 17.04
N ASN A 4 30.77 -21.41 16.23
CA ASN A 4 29.94 -22.57 15.89
C ASN A 4 29.83 -23.60 17.03
N ILE A 5 30.83 -23.68 17.89
CA ILE A 5 30.82 -24.54 19.08
C ILE A 5 29.90 -23.94 20.14
N PHE A 6 29.95 -22.62 20.37
CA PHE A 6 29.03 -21.91 21.26
C PHE A 6 27.56 -22.04 20.80
N LYS A 7 27.29 -21.91 19.48
CA LYS A 7 25.94 -22.12 18.92
C LYS A 7 25.42 -23.56 19.14
N LYS A 8 26.28 -24.57 19.08
CA LYS A 8 25.90 -25.98 19.32
C LYS A 8 25.59 -26.26 20.81
N ILE A 9 26.24 -25.57 21.74
CA ILE A 9 26.09 -25.82 23.20
C ILE A 9 24.95 -24.99 23.79
N PHE A 10 24.82 -23.70 23.40
CA PHE A 10 23.85 -22.77 24.00
C PHE A 10 22.64 -22.46 23.12
N GLY A 11 22.56 -23.03 21.92
CA GLY A 11 21.52 -22.73 20.93
C GLY A 11 21.62 -21.30 20.36
N THR A 12 20.85 -21.02 19.32
CA THR A 12 20.66 -19.68 18.76
C THR A 12 19.78 -18.81 19.68
N LYS A 13 19.70 -17.49 19.43
CA LYS A 13 18.72 -16.61 20.10
C LYS A 13 17.30 -17.15 19.91
N ASN A 14 16.98 -17.62 18.69
CA ASN A 14 15.70 -18.22 18.34
C ASN A 14 15.40 -19.48 19.17
N ASP A 15 16.37 -20.39 19.31
CA ASP A 15 16.17 -21.64 20.07
C ASP A 15 15.86 -21.36 21.54
N ARG A 16 16.51 -20.37 22.12
CA ARG A 16 16.27 -19.96 23.53
C ARG A 16 14.87 -19.35 23.69
N GLU A 17 14.43 -18.55 22.73
CA GLU A 17 13.11 -17.94 22.75
C GLU A 17 12.00 -18.99 22.60
N VAL A 18 12.12 -19.88 21.63
CA VAL A 18 11.20 -21.01 21.45
C VAL A 18 11.17 -21.91 22.71
N LYS A 19 12.34 -22.13 23.36
CA LYS A 19 12.42 -22.91 24.61
C LYS A 19 11.72 -22.20 25.78
N ARG A 20 11.79 -20.88 25.87
CA ARG A 20 11.06 -20.07 26.86
C ARG A 20 9.56 -20.22 26.67
N ILE A 21 9.08 -20.04 25.44
CA ILE A 21 7.66 -20.09 25.09
C ILE A 21 7.08 -21.50 25.28
N ARG A 22 7.84 -22.56 25.00
CA ARG A 22 7.41 -23.94 25.23
C ARG A 22 6.99 -24.22 26.69
N LYS A 23 7.55 -23.49 27.66
CA LYS A 23 7.11 -23.64 29.07
C LYS A 23 5.70 -23.07 29.26
N ILE A 24 5.37 -21.98 28.60
CA ILE A 24 4.03 -21.38 28.62
C ILE A 24 3.05 -22.34 27.93
N VAL A 25 3.42 -22.90 26.76
CA VAL A 25 2.60 -23.89 26.06
C VAL A 25 2.34 -25.14 26.93
N ALA A 26 3.33 -25.57 27.71
CA ALA A 26 3.14 -26.69 28.65
C ALA A 26 2.10 -26.34 29.72
N ALA A 27 2.06 -25.10 30.21
CA ALA A 27 1.02 -24.64 31.13
C ALA A 27 -0.37 -24.62 30.47
N ILE A 28 -0.48 -24.15 29.19
CA ILE A 28 -1.73 -24.20 28.43
C ILE A 28 -2.21 -25.67 28.25
N ASN A 29 -1.28 -26.58 27.93
CA ASN A 29 -1.58 -27.99 27.75
C ASN A 29 -2.07 -28.64 29.06
N SER A 30 -1.57 -28.23 30.24
CA SER A 30 -2.01 -28.75 31.52
C SER A 30 -3.46 -28.38 31.85
N LEU A 31 -3.99 -27.31 31.31
CA LEU A 31 -5.38 -26.88 31.50
C LEU A 31 -6.37 -27.60 30.56
N GLU A 32 -5.91 -28.22 29.49
CA GLU A 32 -6.78 -28.82 28.45
C GLU A 32 -7.81 -29.82 29.02
N PRO A 33 -7.43 -30.80 29.93
CA PRO A 33 -8.41 -31.75 30.45
C PRO A 33 -9.53 -31.12 31.29
N ASP A 34 -9.28 -29.94 31.88
CA ASP A 34 -10.29 -29.23 32.68
C ASP A 34 -11.21 -28.41 31.78
N PHE A 35 -10.66 -27.81 30.69
CA PHE A 35 -11.45 -27.08 29.72
C PHE A 35 -12.35 -28.01 28.87
N GLU A 36 -11.92 -29.22 28.58
CA GLU A 36 -12.76 -30.25 27.90
C GLU A 36 -14.03 -30.60 28.68
N LYS A 37 -14.02 -30.47 30.00
CA LYS A 37 -15.18 -30.77 30.86
C LYS A 37 -16.20 -29.62 30.93
N LEU A 38 -15.83 -28.40 30.52
CA LEU A 38 -16.70 -27.25 30.57
C LEU A 38 -17.85 -27.40 29.58
N THR A 39 -19.06 -26.93 29.97
CA THR A 39 -20.16 -26.79 29.01
C THR A 39 -19.88 -25.62 28.06
N ASP A 40 -20.64 -25.52 26.97
CA ASP A 40 -20.53 -24.42 26.04
C ASP A 40 -20.83 -23.06 26.69
N GLU A 41 -21.80 -23.01 27.60
CA GLU A 41 -22.15 -21.84 28.38
C GLU A 41 -21.00 -21.42 29.30
N GLN A 42 -20.41 -22.37 30.03
CA GLN A 42 -19.25 -22.11 30.91
C GLN A 42 -18.02 -21.62 30.10
N LEU A 43 -17.83 -22.15 28.90
CA LEU A 43 -16.72 -21.73 28.04
C LEU A 43 -16.93 -20.30 27.51
N ARG A 44 -18.18 -19.93 27.17
CA ARG A 44 -18.57 -18.55 26.79
C ARG A 44 -18.42 -17.57 27.95
N GLU A 45 -18.82 -17.99 29.17
CA GLU A 45 -18.73 -17.17 30.39
C GLU A 45 -17.28 -16.76 30.72
N LYS A 46 -16.28 -17.56 30.32
CA LYS A 46 -14.86 -17.20 30.48
C LYS A 46 -14.52 -15.82 29.91
N THR A 47 -15.14 -15.40 28.80
CA THR A 47 -14.92 -14.07 28.23
C THR A 47 -15.33 -12.94 29.18
N ALA A 48 -16.50 -13.08 29.86
CA ALA A 48 -16.95 -12.10 30.85
C ALA A 48 -16.02 -12.07 32.06
N ILE A 49 -15.61 -13.26 32.55
CA ILE A 49 -14.66 -13.40 33.67
C ILE A 49 -13.34 -12.72 33.37
N PHE A 50 -12.78 -12.93 32.15
CA PHE A 50 -11.52 -12.27 31.78
C PHE A 50 -11.64 -10.75 31.66
N LYS A 51 -12.76 -10.24 31.10
CA LYS A 51 -13.02 -8.80 31.04
C LYS A 51 -13.12 -8.20 32.45
N GLU A 52 -13.75 -8.89 33.39
CA GLU A 52 -13.83 -8.47 34.80
C GLU A 52 -12.44 -8.44 35.47
N ARG A 53 -11.63 -9.49 35.32
CA ARG A 53 -10.25 -9.56 35.85
C ARG A 53 -9.39 -8.42 35.32
N LEU A 54 -9.49 -8.10 34.02
CA LEU A 54 -8.81 -6.94 33.42
C LEU A 54 -9.30 -5.61 34.03
N ALA A 55 -10.59 -5.48 34.30
CA ALA A 55 -11.14 -4.29 34.96
C ALA A 55 -10.66 -4.17 36.43
N GLN A 56 -10.34 -5.28 37.09
CA GLN A 56 -9.74 -5.35 38.44
C GLN A 56 -8.24 -5.07 38.45
N GLY A 57 -7.60 -4.91 37.28
CA GLY A 57 -6.20 -4.50 37.15
C GLY A 57 -5.22 -5.63 36.78
N GLU A 58 -5.68 -6.84 36.50
CA GLU A 58 -4.83 -7.87 35.90
C GLU A 58 -4.44 -7.46 34.47
N THR A 59 -3.30 -7.95 34.01
CA THR A 59 -2.80 -7.69 32.65
C THR A 59 -3.22 -8.78 31.66
N LEU A 60 -3.11 -8.50 30.35
CA LEU A 60 -3.33 -9.50 29.32
C LEU A 60 -2.38 -10.71 29.45
N ASP A 61 -1.15 -10.48 29.96
CA ASP A 61 -0.17 -11.56 30.18
C ASP A 61 -0.60 -12.51 31.34
N ASP A 62 -1.24 -11.98 32.39
CA ASP A 62 -1.70 -12.77 33.54
C ASP A 62 -2.81 -13.75 33.13
N ILE A 63 -3.71 -13.36 32.25
CA ILE A 63 -4.83 -14.19 31.76
C ILE A 63 -4.49 -15.02 30.51
N MET A 64 -3.34 -14.81 29.86
CA MET A 64 -2.97 -15.37 28.55
C MET A 64 -3.10 -16.89 28.51
N VAL A 65 -2.61 -17.61 29.52
CA VAL A 65 -2.61 -19.08 29.57
C VAL A 65 -4.03 -19.64 29.53
N GLU A 66 -4.92 -19.09 30.37
CA GLU A 66 -6.32 -19.50 30.42
C GLU A 66 -7.09 -19.07 29.12
N ALA A 67 -6.82 -17.87 28.61
CA ALA A 67 -7.44 -17.37 27.38
C ALA A 67 -7.07 -18.24 26.16
N PHE A 68 -5.81 -18.63 26.02
CA PHE A 68 -5.36 -19.53 24.95
C PHE A 68 -5.99 -20.94 25.09
N ALA A 69 -6.11 -21.46 26.31
CA ALA A 69 -6.81 -22.74 26.55
C ALA A 69 -8.29 -22.63 26.16
N THR A 70 -8.95 -21.52 26.47
CA THR A 70 -10.34 -21.21 26.07
C THR A 70 -10.52 -21.25 24.56
N VAL A 71 -9.66 -20.51 23.82
CA VAL A 71 -9.73 -20.45 22.35
C VAL A 71 -9.46 -21.81 21.73
N ARG A 72 -8.50 -22.58 22.26
CA ARG A 72 -8.17 -23.90 21.73
C ARG A 72 -9.34 -24.86 21.84
N GLU A 73 -10.02 -24.92 23.01
CA GLU A 73 -11.18 -25.77 23.20
C GLU A 73 -12.37 -25.29 22.37
N ALA A 74 -12.65 -23.99 22.34
CA ALA A 74 -13.70 -23.44 21.50
C ALA A 74 -13.47 -23.71 19.99
N SER A 75 -12.23 -23.57 19.52
CA SER A 75 -11.85 -23.87 18.14
C SER A 75 -12.07 -25.36 17.79
N LYS A 76 -11.74 -26.26 18.71
CA LYS A 76 -12.00 -27.71 18.56
C LYS A 76 -13.49 -27.98 18.39
N ARG A 77 -14.36 -27.34 19.19
CA ARG A 77 -15.83 -27.52 19.14
C ARG A 77 -16.46 -26.91 17.91
N VAL A 78 -16.11 -25.64 17.60
CA VAL A 78 -16.80 -24.85 16.58
C VAL A 78 -16.25 -25.11 15.19
N LEU A 79 -14.92 -25.24 15.05
CA LEU A 79 -14.24 -25.39 13.76
C LEU A 79 -13.75 -26.80 13.49
N GLY A 80 -13.82 -27.72 14.48
CA GLY A 80 -13.19 -29.04 14.40
C GLY A 80 -11.64 -29.00 14.39
N MET A 81 -11.03 -27.86 14.72
CA MET A 81 -9.59 -27.61 14.61
C MET A 81 -8.96 -27.36 15.99
N ARG A 82 -8.17 -28.34 16.47
CA ARG A 82 -7.37 -28.17 17.68
C ARG A 82 -6.02 -27.56 17.35
N HIS A 83 -5.64 -26.48 18.00
CA HIS A 83 -4.32 -25.86 17.84
C HIS A 83 -3.20 -26.84 18.24
N TYR A 84 -2.19 -26.95 17.36
CA TYR A 84 -0.94 -27.66 17.68
C TYR A 84 -0.05 -26.80 18.59
N ASP A 85 0.89 -27.44 19.29
CA ASP A 85 1.83 -26.72 20.17
C ASP A 85 2.65 -25.65 19.42
N VAL A 86 3.06 -25.93 18.17
CA VAL A 86 3.77 -24.96 17.32
C VAL A 86 2.90 -23.75 16.97
N GLN A 87 1.59 -23.93 16.83
CA GLN A 87 0.65 -22.86 16.58
C GLN A 87 0.43 -21.99 17.83
N LEU A 88 0.38 -22.59 19.02
CA LEU A 88 0.36 -21.83 20.28
C LEU A 88 1.63 -21.03 20.50
N ILE A 89 2.82 -21.59 20.15
CA ILE A 89 4.09 -20.84 20.16
C ILE A 89 3.96 -19.61 19.26
N GLY A 90 3.46 -19.78 18.02
CA GLY A 90 3.24 -18.69 17.07
C GLY A 90 2.29 -17.63 17.61
N GLY A 91 1.18 -18.02 18.23
CA GLY A 91 0.22 -17.11 18.85
C GLY A 91 0.81 -16.26 19.99
N ILE A 92 1.65 -16.87 20.84
CA ILE A 92 2.35 -16.15 21.91
C ILE A 92 3.32 -15.13 21.33
N VAL A 93 4.08 -15.49 20.29
CA VAL A 93 4.99 -14.56 19.59
C VAL A 93 4.25 -13.36 19.02
N LEU A 94 3.07 -13.58 18.41
CA LEU A 94 2.20 -12.49 17.92
C LEU A 94 1.71 -11.61 19.07
N HIS A 95 1.28 -12.20 20.19
CA HIS A 95 0.86 -11.42 21.35
C HIS A 95 1.98 -10.51 21.89
N GLU A 96 3.22 -10.98 21.85
CA GLU A 96 4.40 -10.22 22.28
C GLU A 96 4.82 -9.11 21.30
N GLY A 97 4.07 -8.84 20.23
CA GLY A 97 4.41 -7.79 19.25
C GLY A 97 5.62 -8.15 18.39
N LYS A 98 5.72 -9.39 17.96
CA LYS A 98 6.82 -9.92 17.13
C LYS A 98 6.29 -10.53 15.84
N ILE A 99 7.21 -10.85 14.92
CA ILE A 99 6.87 -11.59 13.69
C ILE A 99 7.04 -13.08 13.93
N THR A 100 5.96 -13.83 13.66
CA THR A 100 5.96 -15.28 13.65
C THR A 100 6.28 -15.77 12.23
N GLU A 101 7.48 -16.34 12.03
CA GLU A 101 7.78 -17.05 10.80
C GLU A 101 7.38 -18.52 10.92
N MET A 102 6.30 -18.87 10.23
CA MET A 102 5.83 -20.26 10.11
C MET A 102 5.74 -20.64 8.63
N LYS A 103 6.26 -21.83 8.30
CA LYS A 103 6.20 -22.31 6.91
C LYS A 103 4.77 -22.31 6.36
N THR A 104 4.66 -22.14 5.06
CA THR A 104 3.35 -22.16 4.38
C THR A 104 2.65 -23.49 4.64
N GLY A 105 1.34 -23.45 4.90
CA GLY A 105 0.54 -24.65 5.22
C GLY A 105 0.56 -25.07 6.71
N GLU A 106 1.21 -24.31 7.61
CA GLU A 106 1.19 -24.57 9.06
C GLU A 106 -0.04 -23.98 9.79
N GLY A 107 -1.00 -23.41 9.05
CA GLY A 107 -2.27 -22.91 9.60
C GLY A 107 -2.16 -21.55 10.32
N LYS A 108 -1.43 -20.58 9.74
CA LYS A 108 -1.26 -19.24 10.30
C LYS A 108 -2.57 -18.55 10.66
N THR A 109 -3.61 -18.69 9.85
CA THR A 109 -4.95 -18.11 10.12
C THR A 109 -5.50 -18.58 11.47
N LEU A 110 -5.33 -19.87 11.80
CA LEU A 110 -5.73 -20.43 13.09
C LEU A 110 -4.83 -19.93 14.24
N VAL A 111 -3.52 -19.78 14.00
CA VAL A 111 -2.56 -19.21 14.97
C VAL A 111 -2.98 -17.84 15.45
N ALA A 112 -3.46 -16.98 14.55
CA ALA A 112 -3.89 -15.61 14.86
C ALA A 112 -5.08 -15.58 15.85
N THR A 113 -5.92 -16.61 15.91
CA THR A 113 -7.15 -16.59 16.73
C THR A 113 -6.89 -16.40 18.22
N CYS A 114 -5.84 -17.03 18.77
CA CYS A 114 -5.50 -16.91 20.18
C CYS A 114 -5.09 -15.48 20.59
N PRO A 115 -4.10 -14.83 19.94
CA PRO A 115 -3.73 -13.45 20.29
C PRO A 115 -4.80 -12.44 19.92
N VAL A 116 -5.59 -12.68 18.86
CA VAL A 116 -6.73 -11.81 18.49
C VAL A 116 -7.76 -11.81 19.62
N TYR A 117 -8.21 -12.98 20.06
CA TYR A 117 -9.14 -13.10 21.18
C TYR A 117 -8.62 -12.40 22.44
N LEU A 118 -7.39 -12.73 22.86
CA LEU A 118 -6.79 -12.19 24.08
C LEU A 118 -6.74 -10.64 24.05
N ASN A 119 -6.29 -10.06 22.94
CA ASN A 119 -6.17 -8.59 22.85
C ASN A 119 -7.53 -7.91 22.66
N ALA A 120 -8.52 -8.59 22.05
CA ALA A 120 -9.90 -8.06 21.92
C ALA A 120 -10.59 -7.90 23.28
N LEU A 121 -10.23 -8.69 24.30
CA LEU A 121 -10.76 -8.56 25.65
C LEU A 121 -10.54 -7.18 26.28
N SER A 122 -9.54 -6.43 25.81
CA SER A 122 -9.27 -5.04 26.24
C SER A 122 -10.35 -4.05 25.82
N GLY A 123 -11.26 -4.39 24.90
CA GLY A 123 -12.27 -3.50 24.33
C GLY A 123 -11.74 -2.40 23.40
N LYS A 124 -10.41 -2.34 23.16
CA LYS A 124 -9.77 -1.28 22.36
C LYS A 124 -9.74 -1.58 20.85
N GLY A 125 -10.22 -2.74 20.43
CA GLY A 125 -10.22 -3.19 19.04
C GLY A 125 -8.92 -3.87 18.61
N VAL A 126 -9.08 -4.88 17.74
CA VAL A 126 -7.99 -5.63 17.10
C VAL A 126 -8.20 -5.63 15.60
N HIS A 127 -7.17 -5.28 14.85
CA HIS A 127 -7.17 -5.32 13.40
C HIS A 127 -6.37 -6.52 12.89
N VAL A 128 -6.95 -7.29 11.96
CA VAL A 128 -6.30 -8.39 11.25
C VAL A 128 -6.22 -8.00 9.78
N ILE A 129 -5.02 -7.72 9.32
CA ILE A 129 -4.79 -7.16 7.98
C ILE A 129 -4.22 -8.22 7.06
N THR A 130 -4.85 -8.37 5.90
CA THR A 130 -4.48 -9.33 4.85
C THR A 130 -4.15 -8.62 3.53
N VAL A 131 -3.68 -9.38 2.54
CA VAL A 131 -3.23 -8.83 1.25
C VAL A 131 -4.35 -8.57 0.24
N ASN A 132 -5.58 -9.05 0.46
CA ASN A 132 -6.71 -8.82 -0.45
C ASN A 132 -8.07 -9.06 0.21
N ASP A 133 -9.12 -8.53 -0.42
CA ASP A 133 -10.51 -8.59 0.06
C ASP A 133 -11.05 -10.02 0.19
N TYR A 134 -10.68 -10.91 -0.74
CA TYR A 134 -11.10 -12.31 -0.69
C TYR A 134 -10.63 -13.00 0.60
N LEU A 135 -9.35 -12.83 0.98
CA LEU A 135 -8.81 -13.40 2.20
C LEU A 135 -9.43 -12.75 3.44
N ALA A 136 -9.61 -11.44 3.43
CA ALA A 136 -10.24 -10.72 4.54
C ALA A 136 -11.68 -11.25 4.80
N ALA A 137 -12.49 -11.38 3.75
CA ALA A 137 -13.86 -11.88 3.85
C ALA A 137 -13.90 -13.35 4.30
N ARG A 138 -13.09 -14.22 3.66
CA ARG A 138 -12.99 -15.66 4.00
C ARG A 138 -12.57 -15.88 5.45
N ASP A 139 -11.51 -15.23 5.87
CA ASP A 139 -10.93 -15.43 7.21
C ASP A 139 -11.85 -14.87 8.29
N ARG A 140 -12.52 -13.72 8.03
CA ARG A 140 -13.57 -13.21 8.92
C ARG A 140 -14.77 -14.17 9.00
N GLU A 141 -15.23 -14.72 7.89
CA GLU A 141 -16.35 -15.65 7.89
C GLU A 141 -16.03 -16.92 8.70
N MET A 142 -14.86 -17.52 8.45
CA MET A 142 -14.43 -18.74 9.09
C MET A 142 -14.11 -18.55 10.57
N MET A 143 -13.25 -17.57 10.92
CA MET A 143 -12.82 -17.35 12.29
C MET A 143 -13.88 -16.59 13.11
N GLY A 144 -14.73 -15.79 12.46
CA GLY A 144 -15.85 -15.11 13.09
C GLY A 144 -16.82 -16.02 13.83
N ARG A 145 -17.00 -17.27 13.36
CA ARG A 145 -17.81 -18.29 14.06
C ARG A 145 -17.23 -18.58 15.44
N LEU A 146 -15.91 -18.70 15.54
CA LEU A 146 -15.21 -18.93 16.81
C LEU A 146 -15.36 -17.73 17.74
N TYR A 147 -15.16 -16.51 17.24
CA TYR A 147 -15.26 -15.29 18.05
C TYR A 147 -16.70 -15.06 18.54
N SER A 148 -17.69 -15.27 17.65
CA SER A 148 -19.11 -15.16 18.01
C SER A 148 -19.52 -16.21 19.07
N PHE A 149 -18.99 -17.44 18.98
CA PHE A 149 -19.18 -18.46 20.01
C PHE A 149 -18.65 -17.99 21.36
N LEU A 150 -17.52 -17.30 21.39
CA LEU A 150 -16.92 -16.74 22.62
C LEU A 150 -17.49 -15.38 23.01
N GLY A 151 -18.52 -14.87 22.33
CA GLY A 151 -19.22 -13.62 22.67
C GLY A 151 -18.49 -12.35 22.24
N LEU A 152 -17.61 -12.42 21.23
CA LEU A 152 -16.98 -11.27 20.60
C LEU A 152 -17.56 -10.99 19.21
N THR A 153 -17.58 -9.72 18.83
CA THR A 153 -18.06 -9.24 17.52
C THR A 153 -16.92 -9.15 16.51
N SER A 154 -17.22 -9.42 15.24
CA SER A 154 -16.23 -9.28 14.15
C SER A 154 -16.83 -8.60 12.92
N GLY A 155 -16.09 -7.63 12.36
CA GLY A 155 -16.41 -6.92 11.13
C GLY A 155 -15.36 -7.17 10.03
N VAL A 156 -15.68 -6.76 8.79
CA VAL A 156 -14.77 -6.79 7.66
C VAL A 156 -14.87 -5.50 6.86
N ILE A 157 -13.72 -4.96 6.46
CA ILE A 157 -13.60 -3.80 5.59
C ILE A 157 -13.17 -4.29 4.20
N LEU A 158 -14.04 -4.07 3.22
CA LEU A 158 -13.82 -4.42 1.82
C LEU A 158 -13.92 -3.17 0.96
N ASN A 159 -13.40 -3.26 -0.27
CA ASN A 159 -13.53 -2.16 -1.23
C ASN A 159 -15.03 -1.93 -1.57
N GLY A 160 -15.42 -0.67 -1.63
CA GLY A 160 -16.77 -0.25 -2.04
C GLY A 160 -17.87 -0.36 -1.00
N ILE A 161 -17.61 -0.82 0.24
CA ILE A 161 -18.65 -0.81 1.29
C ILE A 161 -18.97 0.61 1.76
N PRO A 162 -20.26 0.90 2.09
CA PRO A 162 -20.68 2.21 2.56
C PRO A 162 -20.02 2.63 3.88
N THR A 163 -19.90 3.94 4.11
CA THR A 163 -19.27 4.52 5.33
C THR A 163 -19.92 4.03 6.62
N ARG A 164 -21.25 3.85 6.64
CA ARG A 164 -21.97 3.34 7.82
C ARG A 164 -21.52 1.92 8.17
N GLU A 165 -21.43 1.04 7.18
CA GLU A 165 -20.99 -0.34 7.38
C GLU A 165 -19.51 -0.41 7.79
N ARG A 166 -18.67 0.52 7.27
CA ARG A 166 -17.27 0.67 7.72
C ARG A 166 -17.22 0.99 9.21
N ARG A 167 -18.02 1.96 9.65
CA ARG A 167 -18.08 2.35 11.07
C ARG A 167 -18.53 1.19 11.96
N ASP A 168 -19.55 0.45 11.56
CA ASP A 168 -20.04 -0.71 12.31
C ASP A 168 -18.94 -1.79 12.38
N ALA A 169 -18.21 -2.02 11.29
CA ALA A 169 -17.10 -2.97 11.26
C ALA A 169 -15.92 -2.55 12.14
N TYR A 170 -15.55 -1.26 12.17
CA TYR A 170 -14.50 -0.75 13.06
C TYR A 170 -14.91 -0.76 14.53
N ASN A 171 -16.20 -0.63 14.84
CA ASN A 171 -16.72 -0.70 16.20
C ASN A 171 -16.83 -2.13 16.75
N ALA A 172 -16.69 -3.14 15.91
CA ALA A 172 -16.57 -4.53 16.36
C ALA A 172 -15.29 -4.76 17.19
N ASP A 173 -15.28 -5.80 18.02
CA ASP A 173 -14.08 -6.16 18.81
C ASP A 173 -12.89 -6.52 17.90
N ILE A 174 -13.16 -7.11 16.73
CA ILE A 174 -12.18 -7.59 15.77
C ILE A 174 -12.57 -7.12 14.36
N THR A 175 -11.64 -6.48 13.64
CA THR A 175 -11.88 -5.99 12.28
C THR A 175 -10.87 -6.58 11.31
N TYR A 176 -11.37 -7.27 10.28
CA TYR A 176 -10.58 -7.79 9.16
C TYR A 176 -10.61 -6.81 7.99
N GLY A 177 -9.55 -6.76 7.18
CA GLY A 177 -9.51 -5.96 5.95
C GLY A 177 -8.14 -5.97 5.30
N THR A 178 -7.98 -5.16 4.25
CA THR A 178 -6.70 -5.01 3.54
C THR A 178 -5.91 -3.80 4.05
N ASN A 179 -4.58 -3.85 3.91
CA ASN A 179 -3.69 -2.75 4.25
C ASN A 179 -4.08 -1.43 3.58
N SER A 180 -4.52 -1.49 2.32
CA SER A 180 -4.95 -0.32 1.55
C SER A 180 -6.20 0.32 2.14
N GLU A 181 -7.25 -0.47 2.41
CA GLU A 181 -8.51 0.04 2.94
C GLU A 181 -8.33 0.70 4.31
N PHE A 182 -7.59 0.05 5.22
CA PHE A 182 -7.28 0.63 6.53
C PHE A 182 -6.50 1.94 6.43
N GLY A 183 -5.50 2.00 5.56
CA GLY A 183 -4.72 3.21 5.37
C GLY A 183 -5.49 4.33 4.67
N PHE A 184 -6.34 4.00 3.68
CA PHE A 184 -7.21 5.00 3.05
C PHE A 184 -8.31 5.49 4.01
N ASP A 185 -8.86 4.64 4.85
CA ASP A 185 -9.81 5.08 5.89
C ASP A 185 -9.16 6.03 6.89
N TYR A 186 -7.91 5.76 7.29
CA TYR A 186 -7.15 6.70 8.12
C TYR A 186 -7.00 8.08 7.44
N LEU A 187 -6.67 8.10 6.15
CA LEU A 187 -6.56 9.37 5.42
C LEU A 187 -7.92 10.07 5.32
N ARG A 188 -8.99 9.33 4.98
CA ARG A 188 -10.36 9.88 4.91
C ARG A 188 -10.81 10.45 6.25
N ASP A 189 -10.57 9.76 7.35
CA ASP A 189 -10.91 10.21 8.71
C ASP A 189 -10.24 11.53 9.11
N ASN A 190 -9.09 11.85 8.50
CA ASN A 190 -8.42 13.12 8.74
C ASN A 190 -8.81 14.23 7.75
N MET A 191 -9.79 13.96 6.87
CA MET A 191 -10.36 14.92 5.91
C MET A 191 -11.82 15.26 6.19
N VAL A 192 -12.50 14.55 7.13
CA VAL A 192 -13.91 14.76 7.47
C VAL A 192 -14.14 16.06 8.28
N GLY A 193 -15.37 16.60 8.22
CA GLY A 193 -15.74 17.85 8.89
C GLY A 193 -16.15 17.69 10.34
N SER A 194 -16.55 16.50 10.79
CA SER A 194 -17.01 16.23 12.15
C SER A 194 -16.48 14.91 12.72
N MET A 195 -16.42 14.81 14.05
CA MET A 195 -16.00 13.57 14.74
C MET A 195 -16.94 12.40 14.44
N ASP A 196 -18.23 12.68 14.21
CA ASP A 196 -19.23 11.65 13.92
C ASP A 196 -19.08 11.03 12.52
N GLU A 197 -18.36 11.68 11.63
CA GLU A 197 -18.05 11.15 10.29
C GLU A 197 -16.87 10.18 10.29
N LYS A 198 -16.04 10.20 11.33
CA LYS A 198 -14.92 9.27 11.47
C LYS A 198 -15.40 7.83 11.61
N VAL A 199 -14.69 6.93 10.98
CA VAL A 199 -15.00 5.50 11.03
C VAL A 199 -14.06 4.71 11.93
N GLN A 200 -12.77 5.10 12.00
CA GLN A 200 -11.75 4.36 12.77
C GLN A 200 -11.74 4.78 14.24
N ARG A 201 -11.48 3.81 15.10
CA ARG A 201 -11.09 4.03 16.51
C ARG A 201 -9.57 4.22 16.61
N PRO A 202 -9.03 4.66 17.76
CA PRO A 202 -7.59 4.71 17.98
C PRO A 202 -6.90 3.37 17.69
N LEU A 203 -5.76 3.40 16.99
CA LEU A 203 -5.04 2.22 16.53
C LEU A 203 -4.36 1.50 17.71
N ASN A 204 -4.91 0.35 18.14
CA ASN A 204 -4.43 -0.37 19.30
C ASN A 204 -3.54 -1.56 18.93
N TYR A 205 -4.09 -2.68 18.49
CA TYR A 205 -3.35 -3.89 18.15
C TYR A 205 -3.62 -4.33 16.71
N CYS A 206 -2.54 -4.65 16.01
CA CYS A 206 -2.63 -5.13 14.63
C CYS A 206 -1.82 -6.41 14.45
N ILE A 207 -2.43 -7.40 13.77
CA ILE A 207 -1.75 -8.56 13.19
C ILE A 207 -1.76 -8.41 11.68
N VAL A 208 -0.57 -8.39 11.07
CA VAL A 208 -0.41 -8.34 9.61
C VAL A 208 -0.12 -9.74 9.09
N ASP A 209 -1.06 -10.32 8.34
CA ASP A 209 -0.83 -11.59 7.64
C ASP A 209 -0.04 -11.34 6.36
N GLU A 210 0.87 -12.27 6.04
CA GLU A 210 1.84 -12.10 4.97
C GLU A 210 2.62 -10.77 5.11
N VAL A 211 3.12 -10.54 6.32
CA VAL A 211 3.75 -9.28 6.75
C VAL A 211 4.91 -8.83 5.84
N ASP A 212 5.62 -9.74 5.23
CA ASP A 212 6.70 -9.48 4.29
C ASP A 212 6.21 -8.92 2.95
N SER A 213 5.00 -9.29 2.50
CA SER A 213 4.38 -8.66 1.34
C SER A 213 4.00 -7.21 1.64
N ILE A 214 3.27 -7.02 2.73
CA ILE A 214 2.68 -5.72 3.06
C ILE A 214 3.76 -4.72 3.50
N LEU A 215 4.63 -5.11 4.45
CA LEU A 215 5.58 -4.19 5.05
C LEU A 215 6.92 -4.06 4.29
N ILE A 216 7.22 -4.95 3.34
CA ILE A 216 8.44 -4.88 2.53
C ILE A 216 8.12 -4.63 1.06
N ASP A 217 7.32 -5.49 0.40
CA ASP A 217 7.11 -5.39 -1.04
C ASP A 217 6.24 -4.22 -1.43
N GLU A 218 5.06 -4.10 -0.84
CA GLU A 218 4.10 -3.03 -1.10
C GLU A 218 4.53 -1.69 -0.49
N ALA A 219 5.43 -1.70 0.51
CA ALA A 219 5.89 -0.51 1.20
C ALA A 219 6.91 0.35 0.41
N ARG A 220 6.89 0.28 -0.91
CA ARG A 220 7.70 1.12 -1.83
C ARG A 220 6.98 2.37 -2.27
N THR A 221 5.66 2.38 -2.21
CA THR A 221 4.82 3.50 -2.61
C THR A 221 3.91 3.92 -1.45
N PRO A 222 3.70 5.22 -1.24
CA PRO A 222 2.74 5.70 -0.24
C PRO A 222 1.31 5.45 -0.70
N LEU A 223 0.37 5.47 0.23
CA LEU A 223 -1.05 5.61 -0.03
C LEU A 223 -1.34 7.09 -0.28
N ILE A 224 -2.03 7.41 -1.36
CA ILE A 224 -2.31 8.78 -1.77
C ILE A 224 -3.79 8.92 -2.09
N ILE A 225 -4.46 9.90 -1.48
CA ILE A 225 -5.75 10.39 -1.94
C ILE A 225 -5.49 11.63 -2.78
N SER A 226 -5.98 11.63 -4.01
CA SER A 226 -5.82 12.74 -4.93
C SER A 226 -7.16 13.30 -5.39
N GLY A 227 -7.20 14.59 -5.69
CA GLY A 227 -8.33 15.28 -6.28
C GLY A 227 -7.95 15.96 -7.60
N ALA A 228 -8.93 16.48 -8.33
CA ALA A 228 -8.69 17.15 -9.59
C ALA A 228 -7.81 18.39 -9.40
N ALA A 229 -6.79 18.53 -10.25
CA ALA A 229 -5.96 19.71 -10.40
C ALA A 229 -6.25 20.40 -11.73
N GLU A 230 -5.57 21.54 -11.98
CA GLU A 230 -5.69 22.28 -13.23
C GLU A 230 -5.25 21.47 -14.47
N ASP A 231 -5.78 21.81 -15.64
CA ASP A 231 -5.72 21.02 -16.87
C ASP A 231 -4.34 21.13 -17.57
N SER A 232 -3.45 20.18 -17.26
CA SER A 232 -2.10 20.03 -17.86
C SER A 232 -2.03 18.98 -18.99
N THR A 233 -3.17 18.40 -19.37
CA THR A 233 -3.26 17.23 -20.29
C THR A 233 -2.59 17.47 -21.65
N LYS A 234 -2.59 18.70 -22.14
CA LYS A 234 -2.00 19.07 -23.46
C LYS A 234 -0.50 18.81 -23.52
N TRP A 235 0.23 19.07 -22.45
CA TRP A 235 1.69 18.92 -22.42
C TRP A 235 2.12 17.47 -22.54
N TYR A 236 1.41 16.52 -21.96
CA TYR A 236 1.74 15.08 -22.09
C TYR A 236 1.66 14.58 -23.53
N GLN A 237 0.68 15.06 -24.31
CA GLN A 237 0.58 14.73 -25.74
C GLN A 237 1.73 15.33 -26.56
N VAL A 238 2.09 16.59 -26.28
CA VAL A 238 3.20 17.28 -26.94
C VAL A 238 4.52 16.53 -26.63
N PHE A 239 4.78 16.22 -25.37
CA PHE A 239 6.01 15.54 -25.00
C PHE A 239 6.08 14.08 -25.45
N TYR A 240 4.95 13.39 -25.59
CA TYR A 240 4.93 12.09 -26.26
C TYR A 240 5.38 12.19 -27.72
N GLN A 241 4.95 13.22 -28.44
CA GLN A 241 5.40 13.47 -29.83
C GLN A 241 6.90 13.80 -29.87
N VAL A 242 7.36 14.67 -28.98
CA VAL A 242 8.80 15.02 -28.84
C VAL A 242 9.64 13.75 -28.61
N VAL A 243 9.27 12.94 -27.62
CA VAL A 243 10.00 11.72 -27.25
C VAL A 243 9.94 10.68 -28.36
N SER A 244 8.87 10.62 -29.14
CA SER A 244 8.74 9.69 -30.28
C SER A 244 9.77 9.98 -31.38
N MET A 245 10.25 11.24 -31.52
CA MET A 245 11.28 11.65 -32.48
C MET A 245 12.70 11.44 -31.96
N LEU A 246 12.89 11.16 -30.68
CA LEU A 246 14.18 10.92 -30.06
C LEU A 246 14.58 9.45 -30.18
N ASN A 247 15.87 9.19 -30.46
CA ASN A 247 16.45 7.87 -30.61
C ASN A 247 17.32 7.52 -29.41
N ARG A 248 17.13 6.29 -28.88
CA ARG A 248 17.99 5.73 -27.84
C ARG A 248 19.41 5.57 -28.35
N SER A 249 20.41 5.87 -27.52
CA SER A 249 21.80 5.51 -27.76
C SER A 249 21.95 4.00 -27.68
N TYR A 250 22.36 3.36 -28.79
CA TYR A 250 22.75 1.96 -28.77
C TYR A 250 24.19 1.83 -28.29
N GLU A 251 24.35 1.09 -27.21
CA GLU A 251 25.54 1.01 -26.43
C GLU A 251 26.84 0.64 -27.16
N THR A 252 27.83 1.30 -26.66
CA THR A 252 29.10 0.64 -26.36
C THR A 252 29.08 0.29 -24.85
N GLU A 253 28.56 -0.87 -24.49
CA GLU A 253 28.44 -1.38 -23.09
C GLU A 253 29.79 -1.44 -22.33
N LYS A 254 30.90 -1.13 -22.95
CA LYS A 254 32.27 -1.32 -22.41
C LYS A 254 32.98 -0.04 -22.00
N ILE A 255 32.47 1.16 -22.33
CA ILE A 255 33.18 2.41 -22.01
C ILE A 255 32.31 3.27 -21.12
N LYS A 256 32.54 3.18 -19.81
CA LYS A 256 31.80 3.95 -18.79
C LYS A 256 32.35 5.38 -18.57
N ASP A 257 33.59 5.66 -19.06
CA ASP A 257 34.23 6.96 -18.85
C ASP A 257 33.95 7.91 -20.02
N PRO A 258 33.31 9.09 -19.77
CA PRO A 258 33.05 10.10 -20.79
C PRO A 258 34.32 10.64 -21.47
N LYS A 259 35.46 10.66 -20.76
CA LYS A 259 36.76 11.07 -21.32
C LYS A 259 37.30 10.05 -22.30
N LEU A 260 37.17 8.75 -21.99
CA LEU A 260 37.54 7.68 -22.88
C LEU A 260 36.68 7.62 -24.15
N LYS A 261 35.39 7.95 -24.06
CA LYS A 261 34.51 8.07 -25.26
C LYS A 261 35.01 9.15 -26.21
N LYS A 262 35.51 10.26 -25.67
CA LYS A 262 36.04 11.40 -26.45
C LYS A 262 37.42 11.12 -27.02
N GLU A 263 38.29 10.44 -26.29
CA GLU A 263 39.62 10.03 -26.72
C GLU A 263 39.58 8.92 -27.79
N MET A 264 38.60 8.02 -27.75
CA MET A 264 38.44 6.93 -28.72
C MET A 264 37.73 7.35 -30.02
N ASN A 265 37.43 8.63 -30.19
CA ASN A 265 36.90 9.22 -31.43
C ASN A 265 35.68 8.44 -31.98
N ILE A 266 34.69 8.09 -31.06
CA ILE A 266 33.51 7.35 -31.47
C ILE A 266 32.68 8.22 -32.41
N PRO A 267 32.33 7.78 -33.62
CA PRO A 267 31.60 8.57 -34.59
C PRO A 267 30.28 9.08 -33.99
N ALA A 268 29.95 10.34 -34.22
CA ALA A 268 28.70 10.98 -33.72
C ALA A 268 27.42 10.23 -34.14
N GLU A 269 27.48 9.44 -35.20
CA GLU A 269 26.37 8.60 -35.67
C GLU A 269 25.99 7.46 -34.74
N LYS A 270 26.85 7.07 -33.77
CA LYS A 270 26.56 6.05 -32.74
C LYS A 270 26.03 6.62 -31.43
N ILE A 271 26.02 7.93 -31.25
CA ILE A 271 25.48 8.61 -30.07
C ILE A 271 24.04 8.96 -30.38
N GLY A 272 23.09 8.33 -29.66
CA GLY A 272 21.66 8.67 -29.74
C GLY A 272 21.34 9.98 -29.03
N ASP A 273 20.06 10.27 -28.86
CA ASP A 273 19.56 11.50 -28.27
C ASP A 273 19.43 11.37 -26.74
N TYR A 274 19.37 10.12 -26.21
CA TYR A 274 19.35 9.85 -24.78
C TYR A 274 19.96 8.49 -24.44
N GLU A 275 20.46 8.34 -23.23
CA GLU A 275 21.00 7.11 -22.64
C GLU A 275 20.05 6.58 -21.56
N VAL A 276 19.84 5.26 -21.51
CA VAL A 276 18.99 4.58 -20.54
C VAL A 276 19.84 3.73 -19.61
N ASP A 277 19.84 4.03 -18.33
CA ASP A 277 20.37 3.13 -17.30
C ASP A 277 19.21 2.31 -16.70
N GLU A 278 18.98 1.13 -17.26
CA GLU A 278 17.93 0.22 -16.78
C GLU A 278 18.16 -0.23 -15.34
N LYS A 279 19.42 -0.25 -14.87
CA LYS A 279 19.78 -0.63 -13.50
C LYS A 279 19.37 0.45 -12.50
N ALA A 280 19.68 1.70 -12.84
CA ALA A 280 19.33 2.84 -12.01
C ALA A 280 17.86 3.29 -12.21
N LYS A 281 17.17 2.71 -13.22
CA LYS A 281 15.84 3.19 -13.69
C LYS A 281 15.88 4.70 -14.00
N ASN A 282 16.95 5.16 -14.64
CA ASN A 282 17.19 6.56 -14.98
C ASN A 282 17.46 6.75 -16.48
N ILE A 283 17.09 7.92 -17.00
CA ILE A 283 17.30 8.30 -18.39
C ILE A 283 17.95 9.67 -18.42
N VAL A 284 18.99 9.82 -19.21
CA VAL A 284 19.76 11.06 -19.33
C VAL A 284 19.81 11.47 -20.81
N LEU A 285 19.45 12.72 -21.11
CA LEU A 285 19.58 13.28 -22.44
C LEU A 285 21.04 13.54 -22.77
N THR A 286 21.42 13.32 -24.03
CA THR A 286 22.71 13.75 -24.56
C THR A 286 22.61 15.21 -25.03
N GLU A 287 23.75 15.89 -25.23
CA GLU A 287 23.78 17.24 -25.80
C GLU A 287 23.00 17.32 -27.12
N LYS A 288 23.07 16.27 -27.95
CA LYS A 288 22.30 16.19 -29.20
C LYS A 288 20.80 16.10 -28.97
N GLY A 289 20.37 15.38 -27.93
CA GLY A 289 18.96 15.25 -27.54
C GLY A 289 18.44 16.58 -27.01
N ILE A 290 19.20 17.25 -26.14
CA ILE A 290 18.84 18.58 -25.62
C ILE A 290 18.60 19.56 -26.74
N ALA A 291 19.57 19.72 -27.68
CA ALA A 291 19.47 20.64 -28.82
C ALA A 291 18.24 20.31 -29.70
N LYS A 292 17.86 19.05 -29.87
CA LYS A 292 16.63 18.69 -30.61
C LYS A 292 15.37 19.12 -29.89
N VAL A 293 15.31 18.91 -28.58
CA VAL A 293 14.15 19.27 -27.75
C VAL A 293 13.98 20.81 -27.74
N GLU A 294 15.05 21.55 -27.49
CA GLU A 294 15.07 23.00 -27.49
C GLU A 294 14.60 23.58 -28.84
N LYS A 295 15.09 23.02 -29.94
CA LYS A 295 14.68 23.40 -31.29
C LYS A 295 13.18 23.11 -31.54
N PHE A 296 12.67 21.99 -31.05
CA PHE A 296 11.25 21.63 -31.23
C PHE A 296 10.34 22.54 -30.41
N LEU A 297 10.69 22.80 -29.17
CA LEU A 297 9.94 23.64 -28.24
C LEU A 297 10.15 25.13 -28.48
N LYS A 298 11.15 25.51 -29.32
CA LYS A 298 11.57 26.90 -29.60
C LYS A 298 11.99 27.65 -28.33
N ILE A 299 12.74 26.99 -27.46
CA ILE A 299 13.30 27.56 -26.23
C ILE A 299 14.83 27.61 -26.35
N GLU A 300 15.47 28.57 -25.65
CA GLU A 300 16.92 28.72 -25.68
C GLU A 300 17.67 27.76 -24.75
N ASN A 301 17.10 27.46 -23.59
CA ASN A 301 17.73 26.58 -22.60
C ASN A 301 16.65 25.74 -21.86
N LEU A 302 16.71 24.45 -22.08
CA LEU A 302 15.78 23.47 -21.45
C LEU A 302 15.88 23.45 -19.91
N TYR A 303 17.08 23.69 -19.38
CA TYR A 303 17.35 23.62 -17.93
C TYR A 303 17.32 24.99 -17.22
N SER A 304 16.79 26.02 -17.85
CA SER A 304 16.56 27.29 -17.16
C SER A 304 15.47 27.15 -16.10
N PRO A 305 15.48 27.95 -15.01
CA PRO A 305 14.45 27.91 -13.96
C PRO A 305 13.03 28.06 -14.51
N GLU A 306 12.83 28.78 -15.60
CA GLU A 306 11.54 29.00 -16.25
C GLU A 306 11.00 27.74 -16.97
N ASN A 307 11.87 26.77 -17.32
CA ASN A 307 11.56 25.58 -18.10
C ASN A 307 11.59 24.29 -17.25
N VAL A 308 11.63 24.40 -15.93
CA VAL A 308 11.68 23.23 -15.02
C VAL A 308 10.49 22.30 -15.23
N GLU A 309 9.29 22.84 -15.40
CA GLU A 309 8.08 22.05 -15.68
C GLU A 309 8.19 21.28 -17.01
N LEU A 310 8.73 21.91 -18.06
CA LEU A 310 8.92 21.26 -19.36
C LEU A 310 9.91 20.07 -19.25
N THR A 311 10.95 20.25 -18.44
CA THR A 311 11.91 19.17 -18.14
C THR A 311 11.25 18.01 -17.43
N HIS A 312 10.32 18.28 -16.52
CA HIS A 312 9.54 17.27 -15.82
C HIS A 312 8.71 16.42 -16.81
N TYR A 313 7.87 17.04 -17.64
CA TYR A 313 7.06 16.33 -18.66
C TYR A 313 7.93 15.48 -19.60
N LEU A 314 9.08 16.02 -20.04
CA LEU A 314 10.02 15.30 -20.90
C LEU A 314 10.56 14.03 -20.21
N ASN A 315 10.97 14.16 -18.97
CA ASN A 315 11.49 13.02 -18.19
C ASN A 315 10.44 11.94 -17.97
N GLN A 316 9.20 12.32 -17.67
CA GLN A 316 8.10 11.36 -17.49
C GLN A 316 7.75 10.66 -18.81
N ALA A 317 7.73 11.39 -19.92
CA ALA A 317 7.49 10.81 -21.25
C ALA A 317 8.59 9.82 -21.67
N LEU A 318 9.87 10.14 -21.38
CA LEU A 318 10.99 9.24 -21.61
C LEU A 318 10.92 7.98 -20.75
N LYS A 319 10.59 8.13 -19.44
CA LYS A 319 10.37 6.99 -18.54
C LYS A 319 9.23 6.10 -19.03
N ALA A 320 8.10 6.68 -19.39
CA ALA A 320 6.95 5.95 -19.92
C ALA A 320 7.31 5.14 -21.18
N LYS A 321 8.15 5.72 -22.10
CA LYS A 321 8.58 5.06 -23.32
C LYS A 321 9.51 3.88 -23.06
N GLU A 322 10.53 4.05 -22.22
CA GLU A 322 11.67 3.12 -22.11
C GLU A 322 11.55 2.14 -20.95
N LEU A 323 11.08 2.60 -19.79
CA LEU A 323 11.14 1.84 -18.54
C LEU A 323 9.83 1.13 -18.21
N PHE A 324 8.69 1.64 -18.66
CA PHE A 324 7.37 1.07 -18.39
C PHE A 324 6.80 0.37 -19.61
N LYS A 325 6.56 -0.94 -19.51
CA LYS A 325 6.15 -1.79 -20.64
C LYS A 325 4.75 -2.36 -20.39
N ARG A 326 3.93 -2.31 -21.43
CA ARG A 326 2.59 -2.91 -21.42
C ARG A 326 2.68 -4.41 -21.12
N ASP A 327 1.68 -4.93 -20.42
CA ASP A 327 1.54 -6.34 -19.99
C ASP A 327 2.66 -6.84 -19.05
N ARG A 328 3.51 -5.92 -18.58
CA ARG A 328 4.50 -6.18 -17.53
C ARG A 328 4.31 -5.23 -16.33
N ASP A 329 4.30 -3.93 -16.58
CA ASP A 329 4.22 -2.90 -15.55
C ASP A 329 2.80 -2.33 -15.44
N TYR A 330 2.03 -2.39 -16.53
CA TYR A 330 0.63 -1.98 -16.61
C TYR A 330 -0.12 -2.74 -17.71
N LEU A 331 -1.44 -2.76 -17.63
CA LEU A 331 -2.33 -3.24 -18.69
C LEU A 331 -3.29 -2.13 -19.14
N VAL A 332 -3.86 -2.28 -20.33
CA VAL A 332 -4.89 -1.36 -20.83
C VAL A 332 -6.20 -2.14 -20.96
N ARG A 333 -7.23 -1.74 -20.21
CA ARG A 333 -8.57 -2.32 -20.24
C ARG A 333 -9.60 -1.21 -20.30
N GLU A 334 -10.57 -1.33 -21.18
CA GLU A 334 -11.68 -0.36 -21.35
C GLU A 334 -11.23 1.10 -21.55
N GLY A 335 -10.10 1.29 -22.25
CA GLY A 335 -9.52 2.62 -22.49
C GLY A 335 -8.83 3.25 -21.26
N GLN A 336 -8.56 2.45 -20.22
CA GLN A 336 -7.84 2.92 -19.02
C GLN A 336 -6.54 2.14 -18.82
N VAL A 337 -5.54 2.85 -18.31
CA VAL A 337 -4.27 2.26 -17.85
C VAL A 337 -4.46 1.76 -16.42
N ILE A 338 -4.18 0.48 -16.17
CA ILE A 338 -4.27 -0.15 -14.86
C ILE A 338 -2.89 -0.67 -14.50
N ILE A 339 -2.40 -0.31 -13.32
CA ILE A 339 -1.09 -0.72 -12.83
C ILE A 339 -1.09 -2.22 -12.55
N ILE A 340 0.02 -2.89 -12.90
CA ILE A 340 0.31 -4.25 -12.45
C ILE A 340 1.32 -4.14 -11.31
N ASP A 341 1.00 -4.70 -10.16
CA ASP A 341 1.96 -4.78 -9.06
C ASP A 341 3.14 -5.70 -9.44
N GLU A 342 4.34 -5.15 -9.36
CA GLU A 342 5.59 -5.84 -9.74
C GLU A 342 5.82 -7.13 -8.94
N PHE A 343 5.28 -7.21 -7.69
CA PHE A 343 5.50 -8.35 -6.79
C PHE A 343 4.41 -9.38 -6.85
N THR A 344 3.17 -8.94 -6.80
CA THR A 344 2.02 -9.85 -6.79
C THR A 344 1.54 -10.20 -8.19
N GLY A 345 1.95 -9.41 -9.21
CA GLY A 345 1.48 -9.55 -10.59
C GLY A 345 -0.02 -9.23 -10.73
N ARG A 346 -0.62 -8.56 -9.75
CA ARG A 346 -2.05 -8.23 -9.71
C ARG A 346 -2.34 -6.87 -10.32
N ALA A 347 -3.49 -6.76 -10.99
CA ALA A 347 -4.01 -5.48 -11.41
C ALA A 347 -4.46 -4.66 -10.19
N MET A 348 -4.02 -3.42 -10.10
CA MET A 348 -4.34 -2.49 -9.03
C MET A 348 -5.34 -1.46 -9.57
N GLU A 349 -6.62 -1.82 -9.58
CA GLU A 349 -7.68 -0.91 -10.02
C GLU A 349 -7.79 0.31 -9.10
N GLY A 350 -8.01 1.48 -9.69
CA GLY A 350 -8.11 2.75 -8.96
C GLY A 350 -6.77 3.35 -8.49
N ARG A 351 -5.64 2.66 -8.65
CA ARG A 351 -4.31 3.22 -8.38
C ARG A 351 -3.70 3.84 -9.63
N ARG A 352 -2.95 4.93 -9.43
CA ARG A 352 -2.25 5.65 -10.49
C ARG A 352 -0.77 5.83 -10.12
N TYR A 353 0.10 5.87 -11.12
CA TYR A 353 1.48 6.31 -10.91
C TYR A 353 1.50 7.79 -10.56
N SER A 354 2.36 8.19 -9.64
CA SER A 354 2.57 9.57 -9.22
C SER A 354 3.32 10.41 -10.28
N ASP A 355 3.43 11.69 -10.01
CA ASP A 355 4.31 12.65 -10.68
C ASP A 355 4.10 12.72 -12.20
N GLY A 356 2.86 12.62 -12.67
CA GLY A 356 2.55 12.71 -14.10
C GLY A 356 2.93 11.48 -14.95
N LEU A 357 3.57 10.46 -14.35
CA LEU A 357 3.96 9.25 -15.07
C LEU A 357 2.76 8.49 -15.63
N HIS A 358 1.64 8.46 -14.89
CA HIS A 358 0.43 7.80 -15.37
C HIS A 358 -0.12 8.46 -16.62
N GLN A 359 -0.19 9.77 -16.64
CA GLN A 359 -0.59 10.59 -17.79
C GLN A 359 0.37 10.42 -18.98
N ALA A 360 1.66 10.31 -18.71
CA ALA A 360 2.66 10.03 -19.74
C ALA A 360 2.46 8.62 -20.37
N ILE A 361 2.02 7.63 -19.57
CA ILE A 361 1.68 6.30 -20.07
C ILE A 361 0.35 6.33 -20.82
N GLU A 362 -0.67 7.06 -20.35
CA GLU A 362 -1.94 7.28 -21.04
C GLU A 362 -1.70 7.93 -22.43
N ALA A 363 -0.83 8.95 -22.48
CA ALA A 363 -0.42 9.58 -23.75
C ALA A 363 0.29 8.58 -24.69
N LYS A 364 1.18 7.75 -24.14
CA LYS A 364 1.89 6.69 -24.89
C LYS A 364 0.94 5.66 -25.49
N GLU A 365 -0.08 5.23 -24.75
CA GLU A 365 -1.05 4.23 -25.21
C GLU A 365 -2.20 4.82 -26.04
N GLY A 366 -2.24 6.17 -26.17
CA GLY A 366 -3.27 6.87 -26.94
C GLY A 366 -4.68 6.74 -26.34
N VAL A 367 -4.79 6.51 -25.02
CA VAL A 367 -6.05 6.51 -24.29
C VAL A 367 -6.38 7.91 -23.78
N HIS A 368 -7.58 8.07 -23.20
CA HIS A 368 -7.95 9.36 -22.59
C HIS A 368 -6.95 9.74 -21.47
N ILE A 369 -6.33 10.91 -21.59
CA ILE A 369 -5.44 11.43 -20.56
C ILE A 369 -6.31 12.12 -19.52
N ALA A 370 -6.39 11.56 -18.34
CA ALA A 370 -7.09 12.20 -17.25
C ALA A 370 -6.24 13.35 -16.69
N GLY A 371 -6.90 14.42 -16.22
CA GLY A 371 -6.23 15.59 -15.64
C GLY A 371 -5.21 15.21 -14.57
N GLU A 372 -4.24 16.06 -14.32
CA GLU A 372 -3.36 15.89 -13.16
C GLU A 372 -4.19 15.90 -11.90
N ASN A 373 -3.79 15.09 -10.96
CA ASN A 373 -4.41 15.05 -9.66
C ASN A 373 -3.47 15.70 -8.64
N GLN A 374 -4.02 16.61 -7.85
CA GLN A 374 -3.31 17.15 -6.70
C GLN A 374 -3.40 16.19 -5.52
N THR A 375 -2.29 15.95 -4.82
CA THR A 375 -2.29 15.17 -3.58
C THR A 375 -3.09 15.90 -2.50
N LEU A 376 -4.17 15.28 -2.03
CA LEU A 376 -4.99 15.78 -0.92
C LEU A 376 -4.49 15.26 0.42
N ALA A 377 -4.14 13.98 0.48
CA ALA A 377 -3.58 13.33 1.65
C ALA A 377 -2.69 12.16 1.23
N SER A 378 -1.63 11.90 1.98
CA SER A 378 -0.74 10.79 1.73
C SER A 378 -0.16 10.24 3.04
N ILE A 379 0.16 8.94 3.05
CA ILE A 379 0.92 8.29 4.13
C ILE A 379 1.65 7.08 3.59
N THR A 380 2.88 6.83 4.05
CA THR A 380 3.56 5.58 3.77
C THR A 380 2.98 4.45 4.63
N LEU A 381 3.00 3.21 4.11
CA LEU A 381 2.60 2.04 4.89
C LEU A 381 3.47 1.91 6.15
N GLN A 382 4.76 2.25 6.06
CA GLN A 382 5.67 2.24 7.19
C GLN A 382 5.16 3.12 8.34
N ASN A 383 4.83 4.37 8.05
CA ASN A 383 4.36 5.31 9.07
C ASN A 383 2.97 4.97 9.57
N TYR A 384 2.08 4.48 8.70
CA TYR A 384 0.75 4.01 9.10
C TYR A 384 0.84 2.87 10.14
N PHE A 385 1.60 1.81 9.84
CA PHE A 385 1.72 0.67 10.75
C PHE A 385 2.49 0.98 12.05
N ARG A 386 3.39 1.95 12.03
CA ARG A 386 4.10 2.43 13.24
C ARG A 386 3.19 3.18 14.22
N MET A 387 1.99 3.58 13.82
CA MET A 387 1.02 4.27 14.69
C MET A 387 0.27 3.31 15.62
N TYR A 388 0.29 1.99 15.35
CA TYR A 388 -0.33 1.03 16.26
C TYR A 388 0.45 0.94 17.57
N ASN A 389 -0.29 0.90 18.70
CA ASN A 389 0.32 0.70 20.02
C ASN A 389 1.08 -0.62 20.09
N LYS A 390 0.55 -1.66 19.43
CA LYS A 390 1.19 -2.97 19.31
C LYS A 390 1.00 -3.51 17.90
N LEU A 391 2.12 -3.80 17.24
CA LEU A 391 2.18 -4.38 15.90
C LEU A 391 2.79 -5.77 15.96
N SER A 392 2.22 -6.71 15.23
CA SER A 392 2.78 -8.04 15.00
C SER A 392 2.51 -8.50 13.58
N GLY A 393 3.18 -9.58 13.17
CA GLY A 393 2.99 -10.10 11.84
C GLY A 393 3.29 -11.59 11.72
N MET A 394 2.79 -12.18 10.65
CA MET A 394 3.04 -13.60 10.35
C MET A 394 3.32 -13.78 8.85
N THR A 395 4.24 -14.67 8.54
CA THR A 395 4.60 -15.06 7.16
C THR A 395 5.36 -16.37 7.16
N GLY A 396 5.61 -16.92 5.97
CA GLY A 396 6.48 -18.10 5.77
C GLY A 396 7.95 -17.76 5.54
N THR A 397 8.31 -16.48 5.39
CA THR A 397 9.60 -16.06 4.80
C THR A 397 10.07 -14.67 5.27
N ALA A 398 10.21 -14.43 6.57
CA ALA A 398 10.65 -13.14 7.09
C ALA A 398 12.15 -13.07 7.41
N GLU A 399 12.79 -14.19 7.73
CA GLU A 399 14.18 -14.23 8.26
C GLU A 399 15.19 -13.54 7.34
N THR A 400 14.99 -13.60 6.03
CA THR A 400 15.88 -12.94 5.05
C THR A 400 15.92 -11.43 5.19
N GLU A 401 14.82 -10.83 5.64
CA GLU A 401 14.62 -9.38 5.78
C GLU A 401 14.64 -8.92 7.26
N ALA A 402 15.16 -9.76 8.18
CA ALA A 402 15.15 -9.49 9.62
C ALA A 402 15.77 -8.15 10.01
N ALA A 403 16.84 -7.74 9.34
CA ALA A 403 17.49 -6.45 9.59
C ALA A 403 16.58 -5.27 9.28
N GLU A 404 15.81 -5.36 8.20
CA GLU A 404 14.86 -4.31 7.78
C GLU A 404 13.66 -4.23 8.72
N PHE A 405 13.07 -5.36 9.12
CA PHE A 405 11.95 -5.38 10.09
C PHE A 405 12.34 -4.76 11.43
N VAL A 406 13.54 -5.05 11.92
CA VAL A 406 14.03 -4.44 13.17
C VAL A 406 14.30 -2.95 12.99
N HIS A 407 14.95 -2.55 11.88
CA HIS A 407 15.31 -1.16 11.64
C HIS A 407 14.08 -0.25 11.42
N THR A 408 13.12 -0.71 10.62
CA THR A 408 11.97 0.12 10.19
C THR A 408 10.82 0.07 11.20
N TYR A 409 10.50 -1.11 11.71
CA TYR A 409 9.31 -1.34 12.53
C TYR A 409 9.60 -1.75 13.98
N GLY A 410 10.86 -1.98 14.35
CA GLY A 410 11.22 -2.52 15.67
C GLY A 410 10.84 -3.99 15.89
N LEU A 411 10.38 -4.68 14.85
CA LEU A 411 9.84 -6.04 14.94
C LEU A 411 10.94 -7.10 14.92
N GLN A 412 10.98 -7.94 15.94
CA GLN A 412 11.86 -9.11 15.99
C GLN A 412 11.15 -10.31 15.36
N ILE A 413 11.93 -11.21 14.73
CA ILE A 413 11.41 -12.42 14.10
C ILE A 413 11.71 -13.62 14.97
N VAL A 414 10.72 -14.49 15.14
CA VAL A 414 10.87 -15.80 15.75
C VAL A 414 10.47 -16.87 14.74
N VAL A 415 11.43 -17.70 14.34
CA VAL A 415 11.21 -18.82 13.42
C VAL A 415 10.67 -20.00 14.21
N ILE A 416 9.46 -20.42 13.88
CA ILE A 416 8.74 -21.50 14.56
C ILE A 416 9.05 -22.83 13.85
N PRO A 417 9.38 -23.90 14.59
CA PRO A 417 9.57 -25.22 14.01
C PRO A 417 8.26 -25.73 13.40
N THR A 418 8.37 -26.51 12.32
CA THR A 418 7.20 -27.16 11.68
C THR A 418 6.61 -28.25 12.57
N ASN A 419 5.29 -28.45 12.49
CA ASN A 419 4.59 -29.52 13.24
C ASN A 419 5.08 -30.91 12.83
N LYS A 420 5.27 -31.15 11.52
CA LYS A 420 5.88 -32.37 10.98
C LYS A 420 7.16 -32.03 10.23
N PRO A 421 8.16 -32.93 10.16
CA PRO A 421 9.36 -32.69 9.39
C PRO A 421 9.07 -32.45 7.91
N VAL A 422 9.78 -31.48 7.32
CA VAL A 422 9.65 -31.17 5.89
C VAL A 422 10.28 -32.30 5.06
N GLN A 423 9.48 -32.89 4.13
CA GLN A 423 9.93 -33.96 3.22
C GLN A 423 10.25 -33.47 1.80
N ARG A 424 9.96 -32.19 1.51
CA ARG A 424 10.21 -31.58 0.19
C ARG A 424 11.70 -31.65 -0.18
N LYS A 425 11.96 -32.00 -1.45
CA LYS A 425 13.30 -31.97 -2.04
C LYS A 425 13.45 -30.72 -2.90
N ASP A 426 14.38 -29.87 -2.53
CA ASP A 426 14.74 -28.68 -3.31
C ASP A 426 15.95 -29.04 -4.21
N ASN A 427 15.69 -29.28 -5.50
CA ASN A 427 16.72 -29.63 -6.48
C ASN A 427 17.63 -28.45 -6.82
N ALA A 428 18.81 -28.70 -7.34
CA ALA A 428 19.73 -27.66 -7.80
C ALA A 428 19.17 -26.94 -9.03
N ASP A 429 19.51 -25.65 -9.17
CA ASP A 429 19.10 -24.87 -10.33
C ASP A 429 19.77 -25.38 -11.60
N LEU A 430 19.01 -25.45 -12.69
CA LEU A 430 19.47 -25.79 -14.02
C LEU A 430 19.64 -24.51 -14.83
N VAL A 431 20.88 -24.20 -15.22
CA VAL A 431 21.19 -22.95 -15.93
C VAL A 431 21.52 -23.23 -17.38
N TYR A 432 20.82 -22.59 -18.31
CA TYR A 432 21.02 -22.74 -19.75
C TYR A 432 21.67 -21.48 -20.34
N LYS A 433 22.29 -21.64 -21.51
CA LYS A 433 22.96 -20.54 -22.18
C LYS A 433 21.95 -19.52 -22.73
N THR A 434 20.88 -19.99 -23.36
CA THR A 434 19.86 -19.17 -23.99
C THR A 434 18.48 -19.39 -23.40
N LYS A 435 17.58 -18.40 -23.56
CA LYS A 435 16.17 -18.54 -23.19
C LYS A 435 15.46 -19.63 -23.96
N LYS A 436 15.83 -19.84 -25.23
CA LYS A 436 15.23 -20.88 -26.08
C LYS A 436 15.52 -22.29 -25.55
N GLU A 437 16.79 -22.60 -25.21
CA GLU A 437 17.16 -23.88 -24.60
C GLU A 437 16.45 -24.12 -23.28
N LYS A 438 16.37 -23.08 -22.44
CA LYS A 438 15.62 -23.10 -21.16
C LYS A 438 14.17 -23.51 -21.38
N ILE A 439 13.46 -22.84 -22.28
CA ILE A 439 12.03 -23.08 -22.56
C ILE A 439 11.80 -24.50 -23.08
N GLU A 440 12.66 -25.01 -23.99
CA GLU A 440 12.57 -26.37 -24.49
C GLU A 440 12.77 -27.41 -23.38
N ALA A 441 13.69 -27.17 -22.44
CA ALA A 441 13.93 -28.02 -21.30
C ALA A 441 12.72 -28.00 -20.30
N ILE A 442 12.13 -26.83 -20.08
CA ILE A 442 10.92 -26.67 -19.27
C ILE A 442 9.77 -27.50 -19.85
N ILE A 443 9.49 -27.35 -21.15
CA ILE A 443 8.42 -28.09 -21.83
C ILE A 443 8.64 -29.60 -21.70
N LYS A 444 9.84 -30.07 -21.99
CA LYS A 444 10.19 -31.51 -21.89
C LYS A 444 10.00 -32.02 -20.45
N ARG A 445 10.33 -31.20 -19.43
CA ARG A 445 10.13 -31.58 -18.02
C ARG A 445 8.65 -31.67 -17.70
N ILE A 446 7.83 -30.71 -18.13
CA ILE A 446 6.38 -30.70 -17.93
C ILE A 446 5.72 -31.91 -18.61
N GLU A 447 6.12 -32.24 -19.85
CA GLU A 447 5.66 -33.44 -20.57
C GLU A 447 5.91 -34.69 -19.73
N GLY A 448 7.14 -34.91 -19.28
CA GLY A 448 7.51 -36.12 -18.54
C GLY A 448 6.84 -36.21 -17.16
N LEU A 449 6.50 -35.09 -16.50
CA LEU A 449 5.77 -35.06 -15.23
C LEU A 449 4.28 -35.32 -15.46
N ASN A 450 3.69 -34.74 -16.52
CA ASN A 450 2.29 -34.93 -16.88
C ASN A 450 2.02 -36.37 -17.30
N GLU A 451 2.91 -37.00 -18.08
CA GLU A 451 2.83 -38.42 -18.43
C GLU A 451 2.86 -39.35 -17.21
N LYS A 452 3.64 -39.00 -16.18
CA LYS A 452 3.64 -39.71 -14.89
C LYS A 452 2.43 -39.46 -14.04
N GLY A 453 1.64 -38.42 -14.34
CA GLY A 453 0.51 -37.97 -13.54
C GLY A 453 0.91 -37.12 -12.32
N GLN A 454 2.16 -36.67 -12.18
CA GLN A 454 2.60 -35.80 -11.12
C GLN A 454 2.15 -34.35 -11.41
N PRO A 455 1.43 -33.67 -10.48
CA PRO A 455 1.00 -32.31 -10.71
C PRO A 455 2.17 -31.32 -10.71
N VAL A 456 2.09 -30.30 -11.57
CA VAL A 456 3.12 -29.28 -11.75
C VAL A 456 2.55 -27.87 -11.60
N LEU A 457 3.15 -27.08 -10.72
CA LEU A 457 2.92 -25.64 -10.64
C LEU A 457 4.14 -24.91 -11.24
N VAL A 458 3.91 -24.20 -12.33
CA VAL A 458 4.94 -23.45 -13.05
C VAL A 458 4.87 -21.99 -12.64
N GLY A 459 5.92 -21.48 -11.99
CA GLY A 459 6.05 -20.07 -11.61
C GLY A 459 6.74 -19.26 -12.71
N THR A 460 6.09 -18.21 -13.19
CA THR A 460 6.64 -17.25 -14.17
C THR A 460 6.70 -15.84 -13.57
N ILE A 461 7.58 -14.97 -14.06
CA ILE A 461 7.75 -13.61 -13.54
C ILE A 461 6.90 -12.56 -14.26
N SER A 462 6.32 -12.88 -15.41
CA SER A 462 5.50 -11.93 -16.17
C SER A 462 4.32 -12.59 -16.87
N ILE A 463 3.29 -11.79 -17.16
CA ILE A 463 2.12 -12.21 -17.93
C ILE A 463 2.58 -12.71 -19.32
N LYS A 464 3.46 -11.97 -19.97
CA LYS A 464 4.00 -12.33 -21.28
C LYS A 464 4.68 -13.71 -21.26
N SER A 465 5.56 -13.97 -20.28
CA SER A 465 6.22 -15.28 -20.16
C SER A 465 5.22 -16.42 -19.91
N SER A 466 4.12 -16.14 -19.17
CA SER A 466 3.06 -17.13 -18.93
C SER A 466 2.25 -17.44 -20.19
N GLU A 467 1.96 -16.42 -21.00
CA GLU A 467 1.23 -16.56 -22.26
C GLU A 467 2.08 -17.29 -23.33
N GLU A 468 3.34 -16.90 -23.50
CA GLU A 468 4.28 -17.58 -24.39
C GLU A 468 4.43 -19.08 -24.06
N LEU A 469 4.60 -19.41 -22.78
CA LEU A 469 4.67 -20.80 -22.35
C LEU A 469 3.34 -21.54 -22.58
N SER A 470 2.20 -20.88 -22.32
CA SER A 470 0.87 -21.45 -22.58
C SER A 470 0.68 -21.79 -24.06
N GLU A 471 1.06 -20.91 -25.00
CA GLU A 471 0.97 -21.18 -26.43
C GLU A 471 1.79 -22.39 -26.84
N LEU A 472 3.00 -22.52 -26.31
CA LEU A 472 3.87 -23.66 -26.58
C LEU A 472 3.32 -24.98 -26.02
N LEU A 473 2.72 -24.97 -24.82
CA LEU A 473 2.05 -26.13 -24.24
C LEU A 473 0.79 -26.53 -25.01
N LYS A 474 0.02 -25.55 -25.52
CA LYS A 474 -1.13 -25.81 -26.44
C LYS A 474 -0.67 -26.47 -27.72
N ALA A 475 0.42 -26.01 -28.32
CA ALA A 475 1.00 -26.62 -29.52
C ALA A 475 1.40 -28.09 -29.30
N ARG A 476 1.81 -28.45 -28.07
CA ARG A 476 2.12 -29.84 -27.64
C ARG A 476 0.88 -30.61 -27.14
N LYS A 477 -0.33 -30.01 -27.17
CA LYS A 477 -1.61 -30.61 -26.71
C LYS A 477 -1.61 -30.97 -25.21
N ILE A 478 -0.83 -30.29 -24.37
CA ILE A 478 -0.82 -30.45 -22.93
C ILE A 478 -1.93 -29.59 -22.34
N LYS A 479 -2.91 -30.22 -21.65
CA LYS A 479 -3.95 -29.51 -20.92
C LYS A 479 -3.33 -28.76 -19.73
N HIS A 480 -3.61 -27.47 -19.61
CA HIS A 480 -3.09 -26.64 -18.53
C HIS A 480 -4.02 -25.47 -18.22
N ASN A 481 -3.90 -24.94 -17.00
CA ASN A 481 -4.57 -23.73 -16.56
C ASN A 481 -3.54 -22.58 -16.46
N VAL A 482 -3.96 -21.34 -16.77
CA VAL A 482 -3.12 -20.15 -16.66
C VAL A 482 -3.74 -19.18 -15.66
N LEU A 483 -2.93 -18.75 -14.72
CA LEU A 483 -3.25 -17.75 -13.70
C LEU A 483 -2.38 -16.53 -13.92
N ASN A 484 -3.00 -15.43 -14.29
CA ASN A 484 -2.34 -14.14 -14.42
C ASN A 484 -3.33 -13.02 -14.07
N ALA A 485 -2.87 -11.76 -14.02
CA ALA A 485 -3.67 -10.60 -13.66
C ALA A 485 -4.95 -10.39 -14.49
N LYS A 486 -5.12 -11.08 -15.61
CA LYS A 486 -6.32 -11.00 -16.45
C LYS A 486 -7.51 -11.84 -15.93
N TYR A 487 -7.27 -12.81 -15.02
CA TYR A 487 -8.25 -13.83 -14.59
C TYR A 487 -8.50 -13.86 -13.08
N HIS A 488 -8.47 -12.72 -12.44
CA HIS A 488 -8.53 -12.55 -10.98
C HIS A 488 -9.68 -13.27 -10.26
N ALA A 489 -10.89 -13.18 -10.82
CA ALA A 489 -12.10 -13.68 -10.15
C ALA A 489 -12.11 -15.22 -9.95
N LYS A 490 -11.35 -15.97 -10.77
CA LYS A 490 -11.27 -17.44 -10.70
C LYS A 490 -9.94 -17.96 -10.13
N GLU A 491 -9.09 -17.07 -9.65
CA GLU A 491 -7.73 -17.40 -9.22
C GLU A 491 -7.71 -18.45 -8.10
N ALA A 492 -8.49 -18.23 -7.05
CA ALA A 492 -8.53 -19.12 -5.88
C ALA A 492 -9.04 -20.51 -6.24
N GLU A 493 -10.06 -20.58 -7.12
CA GLU A 493 -10.64 -21.83 -7.59
C GLU A 493 -9.63 -22.67 -8.38
N ILE A 494 -8.93 -22.06 -9.33
CA ILE A 494 -7.94 -22.75 -10.17
C ILE A 494 -6.74 -23.20 -9.34
N VAL A 495 -6.24 -22.37 -8.42
CA VAL A 495 -5.10 -22.73 -7.55
C VAL A 495 -5.45 -23.88 -6.63
N ALA A 496 -6.65 -23.91 -6.06
CA ALA A 496 -7.10 -24.99 -5.19
C ALA A 496 -7.10 -26.35 -5.88
N GLN A 497 -7.21 -26.39 -7.23
CA GLN A 497 -7.18 -27.61 -8.02
C GLN A 497 -5.79 -27.95 -8.59
N ALA A 498 -4.75 -27.11 -8.34
CA ALA A 498 -3.41 -27.34 -8.88
C ALA A 498 -2.72 -28.60 -8.35
N GLY A 499 -3.20 -29.16 -7.24
CA GLY A 499 -2.69 -30.40 -6.63
C GLY A 499 -3.34 -31.68 -7.17
N ARG A 500 -4.20 -31.64 -8.17
CA ARG A 500 -4.86 -32.81 -8.75
C ARG A 500 -3.92 -33.64 -9.62
N TYR A 501 -4.22 -34.92 -9.79
CA TYR A 501 -3.44 -35.83 -10.60
C TYR A 501 -3.24 -35.33 -12.04
N GLY A 502 -1.98 -35.20 -12.46
CA GLY A 502 -1.60 -34.74 -13.79
C GLY A 502 -1.94 -33.28 -14.10
N ALA A 503 -2.33 -32.48 -13.10
CA ALA A 503 -2.62 -31.05 -13.32
C ALA A 503 -1.36 -30.26 -13.69
N VAL A 504 -1.47 -29.41 -14.71
CA VAL A 504 -0.44 -28.42 -15.06
C VAL A 504 -1.02 -27.04 -14.89
N THR A 505 -0.43 -26.23 -14.00
CA THR A 505 -0.88 -24.88 -13.70
C THR A 505 0.26 -23.90 -13.88
N ILE A 506 0.10 -22.88 -14.73
CA ILE A 506 1.04 -21.78 -14.89
C ILE A 506 0.53 -20.63 -14.05
N ALA A 507 1.38 -20.08 -13.18
CA ALA A 507 1.02 -18.95 -12.34
C ALA A 507 2.07 -17.83 -12.44
N THR A 508 1.62 -16.58 -12.63
CA THR A 508 2.52 -15.43 -12.54
C THR A 508 2.77 -15.09 -11.08
N ASN A 509 4.02 -14.86 -10.74
CA ASN A 509 4.50 -14.47 -9.41
C ASN A 509 3.79 -15.22 -8.29
N MET A 510 3.09 -14.51 -7.43
CA MET A 510 2.40 -15.07 -6.27
C MET A 510 0.89 -15.24 -6.47
N ALA A 511 0.43 -15.42 -7.72
CA ALA A 511 -0.97 -15.73 -7.97
C ALA A 511 -1.44 -16.89 -7.08
N GLY A 512 -2.59 -16.73 -6.43
CA GLY A 512 -3.09 -17.68 -5.44
C GLY A 512 -2.38 -17.65 -4.07
N ARG A 513 -1.66 -16.57 -3.71
CA ARG A 513 -1.12 -16.39 -2.35
C ARG A 513 -2.25 -16.42 -1.33
N GLY A 514 -2.02 -17.08 -0.18
CA GLY A 514 -3.05 -17.29 0.85
C GLY A 514 -4.05 -18.40 0.54
N THR A 515 -4.00 -19.00 -0.67
CA THR A 515 -4.81 -20.19 -1.02
C THR A 515 -3.99 -21.45 -0.85
N ASP A 516 -4.56 -22.44 -0.18
CA ASP A 516 -3.90 -23.72 0.07
C ASP A 516 -4.03 -24.64 -1.15
N ILE A 517 -2.94 -25.34 -1.50
CA ILE A 517 -2.94 -26.36 -2.56
C ILE A 517 -2.96 -27.73 -1.88
N MET A 518 -4.10 -28.40 -1.94
CA MET A 518 -4.29 -29.73 -1.39
C MET A 518 -3.95 -30.78 -2.45
N LEU A 519 -3.19 -31.81 -2.06
CA LEU A 519 -2.92 -32.93 -2.96
C LEU A 519 -4.22 -33.73 -3.19
N GLY A 520 -4.59 -33.91 -4.46
CA GLY A 520 -5.88 -34.47 -4.90
C GLY A 520 -6.96 -33.41 -5.19
N GLY A 521 -6.71 -32.12 -4.87
CA GLY A 521 -7.65 -31.02 -5.08
C GLY A 521 -8.47 -30.66 -3.85
N ASN A 522 -9.26 -29.59 -3.95
CA ASN A 522 -10.14 -29.11 -2.89
C ASN A 522 -11.59 -29.55 -3.16
N PRO A 523 -12.19 -30.37 -2.28
CA PRO A 523 -13.54 -30.91 -2.47
C PRO A 523 -14.64 -29.85 -2.40
N GLU A 524 -14.49 -28.80 -1.57
CA GLU A 524 -15.48 -27.73 -1.45
C GLU A 524 -15.62 -26.96 -2.77
N PHE A 525 -14.50 -26.59 -3.41
CA PHE A 525 -14.54 -25.91 -4.71
C PHE A 525 -15.14 -26.81 -5.82
N LEU A 526 -14.93 -28.11 -5.75
CA LEU A 526 -15.56 -29.06 -6.71
C LEU A 526 -17.07 -29.16 -6.49
N ALA A 527 -17.50 -29.22 -5.24
CA ALA A 527 -18.93 -29.25 -4.90
C ALA A 527 -19.63 -27.96 -5.31
N MET A 528 -18.99 -26.80 -5.06
CA MET A 528 -19.49 -25.48 -5.52
C MET A 528 -19.57 -25.36 -7.04
N ALA A 529 -18.58 -25.89 -7.76
CA ALA A 529 -18.57 -25.87 -9.22
C ALA A 529 -19.69 -26.75 -9.82
N GLU A 530 -20.10 -27.84 -9.13
CA GLU A 530 -21.20 -28.72 -9.58
C GLU A 530 -22.58 -28.12 -9.25
N LEU A 531 -22.74 -27.53 -8.06
CA LEU A 531 -24.06 -27.13 -7.53
C LEU A 531 -24.36 -25.63 -7.62
N GLY A 532 -23.33 -24.78 -7.72
CA GLY A 532 -23.47 -23.32 -7.81
C GLY A 532 -23.74 -22.61 -6.47
N ASP A 533 -24.26 -23.32 -5.45
CA ASP A 533 -24.61 -22.75 -4.14
C ASP A 533 -24.35 -23.74 -3.01
N ARG A 534 -23.88 -23.22 -1.84
CA ARG A 534 -23.72 -23.98 -0.59
C ARG A 534 -25.06 -24.30 0.11
N GLU A 535 -26.12 -23.53 -0.17
CA GLU A 535 -27.43 -23.74 0.43
C GLU A 535 -28.25 -24.85 -0.29
N ASN A 536 -27.68 -25.47 -1.32
CA ASN A 536 -28.34 -26.56 -2.04
C ASN A 536 -28.47 -27.80 -1.14
N GLU A 537 -29.68 -28.37 -1.08
CA GLU A 537 -30.01 -29.56 -0.25
C GLU A 537 -29.06 -30.76 -0.47
N ASN A 538 -28.46 -30.87 -1.65
CA ASN A 538 -27.54 -31.94 -2.01
C ASN A 538 -26.07 -31.62 -1.69
N TYR A 539 -25.76 -30.42 -1.15
CA TYR A 539 -24.39 -29.98 -0.96
C TYR A 539 -23.54 -30.94 -0.12
N ASP A 540 -24.05 -31.37 1.02
CA ASP A 540 -23.32 -32.28 1.93
C ASP A 540 -23.07 -33.67 1.29
N SER A 541 -23.97 -34.16 0.47
CA SER A 541 -23.83 -35.44 -0.20
C SER A 541 -22.77 -35.36 -1.32
N VAL A 542 -22.78 -34.27 -2.09
CA VAL A 542 -21.81 -34.02 -3.16
C VAL A 542 -20.44 -33.71 -2.57
N LEU A 543 -20.37 -32.97 -1.48
CA LEU A 543 -19.14 -32.69 -0.77
C LEU A 543 -18.46 -34.00 -0.29
N LYS A 544 -19.19 -34.89 0.38
CA LYS A 544 -18.66 -36.20 0.82
C LYS A 544 -18.16 -37.07 -0.34
N LYS A 545 -18.85 -37.05 -1.48
CA LYS A 545 -18.40 -37.72 -2.72
C LYS A 545 -17.02 -37.19 -3.15
N TYR A 546 -16.88 -35.85 -3.20
CA TYR A 546 -15.63 -35.24 -3.60
C TYR A 546 -14.51 -35.36 -2.55
N GLU A 547 -14.84 -35.41 -1.27
CA GLU A 547 -13.86 -35.69 -0.20
C GLU A 547 -13.18 -37.05 -0.39
N LEU A 548 -13.97 -38.08 -0.69
CA LEU A 548 -13.44 -39.44 -0.96
C LEU A 548 -12.58 -39.44 -2.24
N GLN A 549 -13.07 -38.81 -3.32
CA GLN A 549 -12.33 -38.74 -4.57
C GLN A 549 -11.00 -37.99 -4.42
N CYS A 550 -11.00 -36.82 -3.78
CA CYS A 550 -9.81 -36.01 -3.56
C CYS A 550 -8.80 -36.74 -2.65
N LYS A 551 -9.28 -37.50 -1.65
CA LYS A 551 -8.43 -38.29 -0.78
C LYS A 551 -7.72 -39.42 -1.53
N GLU A 552 -8.43 -40.18 -2.36
CA GLU A 552 -7.84 -41.25 -3.17
C GLU A 552 -6.84 -40.70 -4.20
N GLU A 553 -7.19 -39.59 -4.86
CA GLU A 553 -6.34 -38.91 -5.81
C GLU A 553 -5.09 -38.35 -5.11
N GLY A 554 -5.25 -37.78 -3.91
CA GLY A 554 -4.17 -37.25 -3.08
C GLY A 554 -3.14 -38.32 -2.70
N GLU A 555 -3.57 -39.53 -2.31
CA GLU A 555 -2.64 -40.62 -1.99
C GLU A 555 -1.86 -41.08 -3.23
N LYS A 556 -2.50 -41.10 -4.42
CA LYS A 556 -1.79 -41.36 -5.70
C LYS A 556 -0.72 -40.32 -5.96
N VAL A 557 -1.07 -39.02 -5.82
CA VAL A 557 -0.14 -37.91 -6.02
C VAL A 557 1.02 -37.98 -5.03
N LYS A 558 0.77 -38.33 -3.75
CA LYS A 558 1.83 -38.53 -2.77
C LYS A 558 2.81 -39.63 -3.16
N SER A 559 2.30 -40.73 -3.69
CA SER A 559 3.16 -41.82 -4.16
C SER A 559 4.05 -41.46 -5.35
N LEU A 560 3.66 -40.46 -6.14
CA LEU A 560 4.42 -39.93 -7.28
C LEU A 560 5.45 -38.83 -6.88
N GLY A 561 5.53 -38.47 -5.59
CA GLY A 561 6.46 -37.43 -5.11
C GLY A 561 5.79 -36.11 -4.77
N GLY A 562 4.45 -36.03 -4.79
CA GLY A 562 3.66 -34.84 -4.44
C GLY A 562 3.67 -33.77 -5.54
N LEU A 563 3.39 -32.51 -5.17
CA LEU A 563 3.38 -31.39 -6.09
C LEU A 563 4.81 -31.01 -6.50
N PHE A 564 5.03 -30.86 -7.82
CA PHE A 564 6.28 -30.36 -8.38
C PHE A 564 6.19 -28.87 -8.63
N ILE A 565 7.13 -28.08 -8.09
CA ILE A 565 7.28 -26.65 -8.32
C ILE A 565 8.36 -26.42 -9.37
N LEU A 566 8.01 -25.81 -10.49
CA LEU A 566 8.92 -25.44 -11.56
C LEU A 566 9.02 -23.92 -11.64
N GLY A 567 10.16 -23.34 -11.25
CA GLY A 567 10.44 -21.91 -11.46
C GLY A 567 11.09 -21.68 -12.83
N THR A 568 10.54 -20.77 -13.62
CA THR A 568 11.09 -20.46 -14.96
C THR A 568 12.22 -19.43 -14.90
N GLU A 569 12.31 -18.67 -13.80
CA GLU A 569 13.35 -17.68 -13.52
C GLU A 569 13.50 -17.53 -12.00
N ARG A 570 14.60 -16.90 -11.55
CA ARG A 570 14.75 -16.43 -10.18
C ARG A 570 14.15 -15.04 -10.04
N HIS A 571 13.42 -14.82 -8.97
CA HIS A 571 12.88 -13.51 -8.63
C HIS A 571 13.97 -12.57 -8.10
N GLU A 572 13.65 -11.29 -8.00
CA GLU A 572 14.54 -10.27 -7.44
C GLU A 572 14.90 -10.52 -5.97
N SER A 573 14.03 -11.19 -5.22
CA SER A 573 14.23 -11.55 -3.81
C SER A 573 14.20 -13.07 -3.62
N ARG A 574 15.16 -13.60 -2.83
CA ARG A 574 15.19 -15.01 -2.39
C ARG A 574 13.93 -15.41 -1.63
N ARG A 575 13.30 -14.48 -0.96
CA ARG A 575 12.07 -14.66 -0.22
C ARG A 575 10.92 -15.12 -1.13
N ILE A 576 10.77 -14.49 -2.31
CA ILE A 576 9.74 -14.86 -3.30
C ILE A 576 9.98 -16.27 -3.83
N ASP A 577 11.24 -16.62 -4.11
CA ASP A 577 11.60 -18.00 -4.50
C ASP A 577 11.22 -19.01 -3.43
N ASN A 578 11.46 -18.68 -2.14
CA ASN A 578 11.11 -19.55 -1.02
C ASN A 578 9.59 -19.68 -0.84
N GLN A 579 8.82 -18.63 -1.10
CA GLN A 579 7.35 -18.68 -1.10
C GLN A 579 6.82 -19.57 -2.22
N LEU A 580 7.41 -19.50 -3.42
CA LEU A 580 7.05 -20.39 -4.52
C LEU A 580 7.35 -21.86 -4.16
N ARG A 581 8.57 -22.15 -3.66
CA ARG A 581 8.91 -23.50 -3.14
C ARG A 581 7.97 -23.97 -2.05
N GLY A 582 7.55 -23.06 -1.15
CA GLY A 582 6.64 -23.33 -0.04
C GLY A 582 5.22 -23.75 -0.44
N ARG A 583 4.89 -23.70 -1.74
CA ARG A 583 3.62 -24.22 -2.26
C ARG A 583 3.56 -25.75 -2.21
N ALA A 584 4.70 -26.45 -2.19
CA ALA A 584 4.80 -27.89 -2.08
C ALA A 584 5.41 -28.35 -0.74
N GLY A 585 5.18 -29.61 -0.35
CA GLY A 585 5.75 -30.22 0.84
C GLY A 585 5.17 -29.68 2.14
N ARG A 586 3.86 -29.52 2.24
CA ARG A 586 3.12 -28.97 3.39
C ARG A 586 2.76 -30.09 4.37
N GLN A 587 2.74 -29.79 5.67
CA GLN A 587 2.33 -30.72 6.75
C GLN A 587 2.98 -32.13 6.66
N GLY A 588 4.24 -32.19 6.19
CA GLY A 588 4.99 -33.44 6.01
C GLY A 588 4.66 -34.21 4.74
N ASP A 589 3.89 -33.63 3.81
CA ASP A 589 3.67 -34.23 2.50
C ASP A 589 4.95 -34.17 1.64
N PRO A 590 5.16 -35.14 0.72
CA PRO A 590 6.24 -35.06 -0.25
C PRO A 590 6.03 -33.90 -1.22
N GLY A 591 7.10 -33.44 -1.85
CA GLY A 591 7.09 -32.39 -2.85
C GLY A 591 8.48 -32.19 -3.43
N GLU A 592 8.56 -31.57 -4.59
CA GLU A 592 9.82 -31.25 -5.23
C GLU A 592 9.82 -29.81 -5.75
N SER A 593 11.00 -29.19 -5.82
CA SER A 593 11.17 -27.88 -6.49
C SER A 593 12.43 -27.82 -7.34
N GLU A 594 12.35 -27.15 -8.48
CA GLU A 594 13.46 -26.99 -9.42
C GLU A 594 13.33 -25.67 -10.17
N PHE A 595 14.45 -24.93 -10.37
CA PHE A 595 14.45 -23.68 -11.12
C PHE A 595 15.23 -23.85 -12.42
N TYR A 596 14.65 -23.36 -13.51
CA TYR A 596 15.23 -23.32 -14.86
C TYR A 596 15.61 -21.88 -15.19
N LEU A 597 16.88 -21.63 -15.41
CA LEU A 597 17.44 -20.30 -15.55
C LEU A 597 18.18 -20.16 -16.88
N SER A 598 18.30 -18.93 -17.38
CA SER A 598 19.13 -18.59 -18.52
C SER A 598 20.07 -17.44 -18.17
N LEU A 599 21.24 -17.42 -18.85
CA LEU A 599 22.15 -16.27 -18.76
C LEU A 599 21.55 -14.99 -19.38
N GLU A 600 20.54 -15.14 -20.21
CA GLU A 600 19.79 -14.05 -20.83
C GLU A 600 18.63 -13.54 -19.97
N ASP A 601 18.35 -14.17 -18.82
CA ASP A 601 17.34 -13.70 -17.87
C ASP A 601 17.77 -12.35 -17.27
N ASP A 602 16.80 -11.47 -17.00
CA ASP A 602 17.08 -10.09 -16.59
C ASP A 602 17.93 -10.01 -15.32
N LEU A 603 17.72 -10.88 -14.34
CA LEU A 603 18.56 -10.98 -13.15
C LEU A 603 20.03 -11.20 -13.49
N MET A 604 20.32 -12.11 -14.42
CA MET A 604 21.68 -12.44 -14.83
C MET A 604 22.26 -11.39 -15.78
N ARG A 605 21.45 -10.83 -16.67
CA ARG A 605 21.84 -9.79 -17.61
C ARG A 605 22.22 -8.49 -16.90
N LEU A 606 21.42 -8.05 -15.92
CA LEU A 606 21.59 -6.76 -15.26
C LEU A 606 22.58 -6.81 -14.08
N PHE A 607 22.59 -7.89 -13.32
CA PHE A 607 23.34 -7.99 -12.06
C PHE A 607 24.37 -9.12 -12.03
N GLY A 608 24.40 -9.97 -13.05
CA GLY A 608 25.43 -11.00 -13.23
C GLY A 608 26.82 -10.39 -13.44
N SER A 609 27.87 -11.04 -12.94
CA SER A 609 29.22 -10.56 -13.14
C SER A 609 29.71 -10.92 -14.53
N ASP A 610 30.47 -10.00 -15.21
CA ASP A 610 31.11 -10.25 -16.50
C ASP A 610 32.06 -11.46 -16.47
N ARG A 611 32.57 -11.79 -15.27
CA ARG A 611 33.37 -13.00 -15.04
C ARG A 611 32.63 -14.29 -15.33
N VAL A 612 31.31 -14.33 -15.01
CA VAL A 612 30.47 -15.51 -15.29
C VAL A 612 30.33 -15.70 -16.80
N LYS A 613 30.08 -14.63 -17.56
CA LYS A 613 30.01 -14.67 -19.03
C LYS A 613 31.33 -15.18 -19.64
N THR A 614 32.46 -14.63 -19.19
CA THR A 614 33.79 -15.01 -19.71
C THR A 614 34.16 -16.45 -19.37
N VAL A 615 33.81 -16.95 -18.19
CA VAL A 615 34.06 -18.36 -17.81
C VAL A 615 33.17 -19.28 -18.65
N MET A 616 31.96 -18.90 -18.95
CA MET A 616 31.02 -19.68 -19.75
C MET A 616 31.44 -19.78 -21.23
N GLU A 617 31.91 -18.66 -21.79
CA GLU A 617 32.46 -18.65 -23.16
C GLU A 617 33.68 -19.58 -23.31
N LYS A 618 34.45 -19.74 -22.23
CA LYS A 618 35.66 -20.61 -22.22
C LYS A 618 35.36 -22.08 -21.95
N LEU A 619 34.20 -22.42 -21.37
CA LEU A 619 33.87 -23.81 -20.99
C LEU A 619 33.41 -24.68 -22.18
N GLY A 620 33.09 -24.10 -23.34
CA GLY A 620 32.81 -24.84 -24.59
C GLY A 620 31.70 -25.89 -24.48
N LEU A 621 30.65 -25.61 -23.69
CA LEU A 621 29.57 -26.54 -23.37
C LEU A 621 28.67 -26.82 -24.58
N PRO A 622 28.23 -28.09 -24.79
CA PRO A 622 27.28 -28.47 -25.83
C PRO A 622 25.96 -27.68 -25.70
N GLU A 623 25.30 -27.42 -26.82
CA GLU A 623 23.97 -26.82 -26.82
C GLU A 623 22.96 -27.78 -26.17
N GLY A 624 22.05 -27.19 -25.30
CA GLY A 624 20.98 -27.95 -24.66
C GLY A 624 21.33 -28.65 -23.35
N GLU A 625 22.57 -28.65 -22.90
CA GLU A 625 22.95 -29.22 -21.60
C GLU A 625 22.95 -28.17 -20.49
N PRO A 626 22.30 -28.48 -19.31
CA PRO A 626 22.28 -27.56 -18.19
C PRO A 626 23.65 -27.47 -17.51
N ILE A 627 23.98 -26.28 -17.08
CA ILE A 627 25.22 -26.00 -16.38
C ILE A 627 24.95 -26.07 -14.88
N THR A 628 25.54 -27.02 -14.20
CA THR A 628 25.44 -27.19 -12.75
C THR A 628 26.83 -26.93 -12.12
N HIS A 629 27.10 -25.67 -11.81
CA HIS A 629 28.35 -25.29 -11.15
C HIS A 629 28.13 -24.44 -9.91
N PRO A 630 28.72 -24.74 -8.75
CA PRO A 630 28.52 -24.01 -7.51
C PRO A 630 28.80 -22.50 -7.59
N MET A 631 29.72 -22.10 -8.52
CA MET A 631 30.05 -20.70 -8.75
C MET A 631 28.87 -19.92 -9.34
N ILE A 632 28.04 -20.54 -10.18
CA ILE A 632 26.86 -19.89 -10.79
C ILE A 632 25.80 -19.69 -9.74
N ASN A 633 25.50 -20.68 -8.92
CA ASN A 633 24.56 -20.55 -7.80
C ASN A 633 24.99 -19.43 -6.84
N LYS A 634 26.30 -19.30 -6.58
CA LYS A 634 26.82 -18.19 -5.79
C LYS A 634 26.68 -16.84 -6.49
N ALA A 635 26.84 -16.78 -7.80
CA ALA A 635 26.67 -15.55 -8.59
C ALA A 635 25.21 -15.08 -8.59
N ILE A 636 24.25 -16.02 -8.75
CA ILE A 636 22.82 -15.75 -8.67
C ILE A 636 22.45 -15.23 -7.28
N ALA A 637 22.87 -15.91 -6.20
CA ALA A 637 22.63 -15.46 -4.83
C ALA A 637 23.20 -14.06 -4.55
N ASN A 638 24.40 -13.76 -5.06
CA ASN A 638 25.00 -12.43 -4.94
C ASN A 638 24.22 -11.37 -5.74
N ALA A 639 23.70 -11.71 -6.93
CA ALA A 639 22.86 -10.82 -7.72
C ALA A 639 21.57 -10.46 -6.97
N GLN A 640 20.87 -11.45 -6.41
CA GLN A 640 19.68 -11.24 -5.57
C GLN A 640 20.00 -10.36 -4.35
N THR A 641 21.09 -10.65 -3.62
CA THR A 641 21.49 -9.83 -2.46
C THR A 641 21.76 -8.37 -2.84
N LYS A 642 22.34 -8.10 -4.03
CA LYS A 642 22.55 -6.71 -4.49
C LYS A 642 21.23 -5.99 -4.76
N ILE A 643 20.25 -6.69 -5.34
CA ILE A 643 18.93 -6.13 -5.60
C ILE A 643 18.19 -5.90 -4.28
N GLU A 644 18.18 -6.89 -3.38
CA GLU A 644 17.60 -6.78 -2.04
C GLU A 644 18.17 -5.54 -1.30
N SER A 645 19.51 -5.38 -1.30
CA SER A 645 20.16 -4.22 -0.67
C SER A 645 19.79 -2.89 -1.34
N ARG A 646 19.68 -2.85 -2.68
CA ARG A 646 19.24 -1.66 -3.41
C ARG A 646 17.81 -1.29 -3.05
N ASN A 647 16.92 -2.28 -3.06
CA ASN A 647 15.51 -2.07 -2.76
C ASN A 647 15.30 -1.62 -1.31
N PHE A 648 16.07 -2.18 -0.37
CA PHE A 648 16.12 -1.68 1.01
C PHE A 648 16.58 -0.22 1.07
N GLY A 649 17.63 0.16 0.31
CA GLY A 649 18.08 1.55 0.20
C GLY A 649 16.99 2.50 -0.30
N ILE A 650 16.21 2.09 -1.30
CA ILE A 650 15.08 2.88 -1.83
C ILE A 650 14.01 3.08 -0.75
N ARG A 651 13.59 2.00 -0.07
CA ARG A 651 12.58 2.07 1.00
C ARG A 651 13.07 2.91 2.19
N LYS A 652 14.35 2.77 2.55
CA LYS A 652 14.95 3.58 3.61
C LYS A 652 14.94 5.07 3.26
N ASN A 653 15.36 5.44 2.06
CA ASN A 653 15.31 6.83 1.61
C ASN A 653 13.88 7.37 1.61
N LEU A 654 12.90 6.60 1.08
CA LEU A 654 11.49 6.99 1.11
C LEU A 654 11.04 7.30 2.55
N LEU A 655 11.38 6.41 3.49
CA LEU A 655 11.01 6.57 4.90
C LEU A 655 11.69 7.80 5.52
N GLU A 656 12.97 8.05 5.26
CA GLU A 656 13.72 9.19 5.81
C GLU A 656 13.10 10.54 5.41
N TYR A 657 12.59 10.67 4.18
CA TYR A 657 11.84 11.85 3.71
C TYR A 657 10.43 11.90 4.33
N ASP A 658 9.71 10.76 4.33
CA ASP A 658 8.34 10.72 4.85
C ASP A 658 8.29 10.86 6.39
N ASP A 659 9.32 10.47 7.12
CA ASP A 659 9.41 10.69 8.58
C ASP A 659 9.37 12.19 8.95
N VAL A 660 9.93 13.05 8.10
CA VAL A 660 9.86 14.51 8.28
C VAL A 660 8.43 14.99 8.07
N MET A 661 7.84 14.60 6.93
CA MET A 661 6.47 14.94 6.59
C MET A 661 5.47 14.33 7.60
N ASN A 662 5.75 13.14 8.12
CA ASN A 662 4.87 12.48 9.09
C ASN A 662 4.77 13.22 10.42
N LYS A 663 5.85 13.84 10.90
CA LYS A 663 5.81 14.69 12.09
C LYS A 663 4.91 15.91 11.87
N GLN A 664 5.02 16.55 10.71
CA GLN A 664 4.20 17.69 10.33
C GLN A 664 2.74 17.28 10.15
N ARG A 665 2.49 16.15 9.47
CA ARG A 665 1.15 15.56 9.28
C ARG A 665 0.48 15.28 10.63
N THR A 666 1.18 14.61 11.54
CA THR A 666 0.64 14.31 12.87
C THR A 666 0.27 15.60 13.61
N ALA A 667 1.13 16.62 13.60
CA ALA A 667 0.86 17.88 14.27
C ALA A 667 -0.38 18.61 13.69
N ILE A 668 -0.53 18.63 12.36
CA ILE A 668 -1.70 19.25 11.69
C ILE A 668 -2.97 18.43 11.96
N TYR A 669 -2.90 17.10 11.85
CA TYR A 669 -4.06 16.23 12.09
C TYR A 669 -4.50 16.27 13.57
N ASP A 670 -3.56 16.33 14.52
CA ASP A 670 -3.87 16.48 15.95
C ASP A 670 -4.53 17.84 16.23
N SER A 671 -4.00 18.94 15.65
CA SER A 671 -4.61 20.28 15.77
C SER A 671 -6.01 20.31 15.18
N ARG A 672 -6.21 19.64 14.03
CA ARG A 672 -7.52 19.53 13.37
C ARG A 672 -8.50 18.70 14.22
N ASN A 673 -8.05 17.58 14.77
CA ASN A 673 -8.85 16.73 15.65
C ASN A 673 -9.20 17.43 16.96
N GLU A 674 -8.28 18.20 17.53
CA GLU A 674 -8.55 19.02 18.73
C GLU A 674 -9.61 20.08 18.43
N ALA A 675 -9.48 20.81 17.32
CA ALA A 675 -10.50 21.79 16.90
C ALA A 675 -11.85 21.13 16.61
N MET A 676 -11.88 19.90 16.06
CA MET A 676 -13.08 19.14 15.77
C MET A 676 -13.82 18.70 17.06
N SER A 677 -13.05 18.30 18.08
CA SER A 677 -13.60 17.81 19.36
C SER A 677 -14.12 18.91 20.28
N LYS A 678 -13.67 20.17 20.11
CA LYS A 678 -14.11 21.31 20.90
C LYS A 678 -15.47 21.85 20.40
N GLU A 679 -16.38 22.11 21.31
CA GLU A 679 -17.64 22.82 21.00
C GLU A 679 -17.41 24.32 20.79
N ASP A 680 -16.51 24.92 21.56
CA ASP A 680 -16.17 26.35 21.54
C ASP A 680 -14.69 26.55 21.15
N LEU A 681 -14.43 27.23 20.05
CA LEU A 681 -13.10 27.54 19.53
C LEU A 681 -12.67 28.99 19.85
N LYS A 682 -13.50 29.81 20.52
CA LYS A 682 -13.20 31.21 20.77
C LYS A 682 -11.82 31.42 21.36
N ASP A 683 -11.47 30.71 22.43
CA ASP A 683 -10.17 30.86 23.09
C ASP A 683 -9.01 30.52 22.15
N SER A 684 -9.18 29.52 21.30
CA SER A 684 -8.20 29.12 20.31
C SER A 684 -8.00 30.18 19.23
N ILE A 685 -9.09 30.76 18.73
CA ILE A 685 -9.07 31.87 17.76
C ILE A 685 -8.46 33.14 18.36
N ILE A 686 -8.84 33.51 19.59
CA ILE A 686 -8.27 34.65 20.28
C ILE A 686 -6.76 34.49 20.49
N LYS A 687 -6.31 33.28 20.84
CA LYS A 687 -4.88 32.98 20.95
C LYS A 687 -4.17 33.10 19.60
N MET A 688 -4.74 32.58 18.51
CA MET A 688 -4.17 32.74 17.15
C MET A 688 -4.07 34.22 16.77
N LEU A 689 -5.10 35.00 17.06
CA LEU A 689 -5.14 36.44 16.83
C LEU A 689 -4.02 37.16 17.60
N GLN A 690 -3.84 36.84 18.88
CA GLN A 690 -2.76 37.37 19.71
C GLN A 690 -1.40 37.09 19.10
N GLU A 691 -1.11 35.80 18.81
CA GLU A 691 0.16 35.37 18.23
C GLU A 691 0.43 36.06 16.89
N THR A 692 -0.57 36.21 16.05
CA THR A 692 -0.45 36.88 14.74
C THR A 692 -0.13 38.36 14.91
N ILE A 693 -0.88 39.10 15.74
CA ILE A 693 -0.67 40.54 15.95
C ILE A 693 0.72 40.79 16.54
N TYR A 694 1.11 40.04 17.56
CA TYR A 694 2.43 40.19 18.19
C TYR A 694 3.56 39.85 17.19
N SER A 695 3.42 38.83 16.37
CA SER A 695 4.40 38.50 15.30
C SER A 695 4.49 39.60 14.26
N GLN A 696 3.38 40.17 13.81
CA GLN A 696 3.34 41.20 12.77
C GLN A 696 3.91 42.56 13.29
N VAL A 697 3.67 42.89 14.54
CA VAL A 697 4.31 44.05 15.17
C VAL A 697 5.80 43.82 15.31
N ALA A 698 6.24 42.66 15.79
CA ALA A 698 7.67 42.35 15.96
C ALA A 698 8.43 42.31 14.62
N LYS A 699 7.80 41.86 13.53
CA LYS A 699 8.41 41.83 12.19
C LYS A 699 8.63 43.23 11.61
N ARG A 700 7.83 44.22 11.99
CA ARG A 700 7.89 45.61 11.46
C ARG A 700 8.62 46.57 12.39
N PHE A 701 8.60 46.30 13.68
CA PHE A 701 9.26 47.12 14.67
C PHE A 701 10.66 46.60 14.97
N VAL A 702 11.54 46.69 13.97
CA VAL A 702 12.91 46.19 14.03
C VAL A 702 13.87 47.38 14.09
N GLY A 703 14.90 47.32 14.97
CA GLY A 703 15.92 48.34 15.14
C GLY A 703 15.87 49.04 16.50
N GLU A 704 16.92 49.78 16.83
CA GLU A 704 17.05 50.48 18.11
C GLU A 704 16.24 51.78 18.19
N TYR A 705 15.99 52.40 17.05
CA TYR A 705 15.29 53.69 16.98
C TYR A 705 13.84 53.47 16.53
N LYS A 706 12.90 54.02 17.31
CA LYS A 706 11.47 53.88 17.03
C LYS A 706 11.02 54.58 15.75
N ASP A 707 11.78 55.58 15.31
CA ASP A 707 11.51 56.29 14.04
C ASP A 707 11.82 55.47 12.79
N ASP A 708 12.60 54.36 12.94
CA ASP A 708 12.89 53.42 11.86
C ASP A 708 11.86 52.30 11.73
N TRP A 709 10.88 52.25 12.65
CA TRP A 709 9.84 51.22 12.66
C TRP A 709 8.81 51.46 11.57
N ASP A 710 8.41 50.41 10.84
CA ASP A 710 7.44 50.50 9.74
C ASP A 710 6.00 50.58 10.28
N MET A 711 5.64 51.72 10.81
CA MET A 711 4.29 51.98 11.34
C MET A 711 3.25 52.11 10.22
N GLN A 712 3.63 52.62 9.04
CA GLN A 712 2.75 52.71 7.89
C GLN A 712 2.38 51.30 7.39
N GLY A 713 3.33 50.44 7.17
CA GLY A 713 3.08 49.04 6.76
C GLY A 713 2.28 48.27 7.80
N LEU A 714 2.48 48.55 9.10
CA LEU A 714 1.62 47.93 10.14
C LEU A 714 0.18 48.43 10.05
N ALA A 715 -0.04 49.74 9.90
CA ALA A 715 -1.39 50.29 9.81
C ALA A 715 -2.15 49.81 8.56
N GLU A 716 -1.48 49.73 7.41
CA GLU A 716 -2.05 49.15 6.18
C GLU A 716 -2.41 47.69 6.38
N TYR A 717 -1.51 46.88 6.96
CA TYR A 717 -1.75 45.48 7.25
C TYR A 717 -2.98 45.28 8.16
N LEU A 718 -3.07 46.03 9.27
CA LEU A 718 -4.18 45.91 10.21
C LEU A 718 -5.52 46.29 9.60
N ASN A 719 -5.52 47.33 8.75
CA ASN A 719 -6.71 47.75 8.03
C ASN A 719 -7.14 46.72 6.98
N ASP A 720 -6.21 46.20 6.18
CA ASP A 720 -6.48 45.24 5.12
C ASP A 720 -6.88 43.85 5.67
N THR A 721 -6.35 43.47 6.83
CA THR A 721 -6.56 42.18 7.43
C THR A 721 -7.79 42.12 8.32
N TYR A 722 -7.95 43.15 9.19
CA TYR A 722 -9.00 43.16 10.23
C TYR A 722 -9.99 44.32 10.11
N GLY A 723 -9.80 45.25 9.14
CA GLY A 723 -10.58 46.47 9.07
C GLY A 723 -10.31 47.44 10.21
N TYR A 724 -9.16 47.28 10.89
CA TYR A 724 -8.79 48.12 12.02
C TYR A 724 -7.96 49.31 11.58
N ASN A 725 -8.54 50.51 11.74
CA ASN A 725 -7.85 51.78 11.46
C ASN A 725 -7.11 52.26 12.70
N VAL A 726 -5.79 52.48 12.55
CA VAL A 726 -4.98 53.06 13.61
C VAL A 726 -5.18 54.58 13.60
N GLU A 727 -5.89 55.12 14.60
CA GLU A 727 -6.27 56.55 14.72
C GLU A 727 -5.02 57.42 15.01
N ASP A 728 -4.20 57.06 16.01
CA ASP A 728 -2.97 57.77 16.34
C ASP A 728 -1.74 56.96 15.95
N ARG A 729 -1.14 57.36 14.84
CA ARG A 729 0.05 56.72 14.27
C ARG A 729 1.36 57.05 15.01
N GLU A 730 1.37 57.98 15.93
CA GLU A 730 2.55 58.38 16.71
C GLU A 730 2.55 57.78 18.13
N GLU A 731 1.44 57.18 18.54
CA GLU A 731 1.27 56.66 19.92
C GLU A 731 2.31 55.61 20.33
N TYR A 732 2.74 54.77 19.36
CA TYR A 732 3.74 53.74 19.58
C TYR A 732 5.07 54.31 20.14
N LYS A 733 5.38 55.57 19.86
CA LYS A 733 6.60 56.26 20.35
C LYS A 733 6.60 56.39 21.87
N SER A 734 5.44 56.43 22.50
CA SER A 734 5.30 56.59 23.96
C SER A 734 5.21 55.26 24.71
N MET A 735 5.03 54.13 24.03
CA MET A 735 4.77 52.80 24.62
C MET A 735 5.92 51.83 24.37
N SER A 736 5.96 50.71 25.13
CA SER A 736 6.78 49.56 24.76
C SER A 736 6.15 48.81 23.59
N ILE A 737 6.94 48.00 22.86
CA ILE A 737 6.43 47.12 21.80
C ILE A 737 5.32 46.20 22.32
N GLU A 738 5.52 45.68 23.53
CA GLU A 738 4.62 44.73 24.18
C GLU A 738 3.30 45.38 24.56
N ASP A 739 3.34 46.61 25.15
CA ASP A 739 2.13 47.37 25.51
C ASP A 739 1.35 47.81 24.27
N TYR A 740 2.07 48.23 23.21
CA TYR A 740 1.44 48.61 21.96
C TYR A 740 0.79 47.43 21.24
N SER A 741 1.48 46.27 21.19
CA SER A 741 0.91 45.04 20.65
C SER A 741 -0.37 44.62 21.41
N LYS A 742 -0.31 44.69 22.75
CA LYS A 742 -1.43 44.38 23.60
C LYS A 742 -2.61 45.32 23.35
N LYS A 743 -2.40 46.63 23.20
CA LYS A 743 -3.45 47.62 22.91
C LYS A 743 -4.14 47.31 21.58
N ILE A 744 -3.35 47.04 20.51
CA ILE A 744 -3.93 46.66 19.21
C ILE A 744 -4.76 45.39 19.36
N PHE A 745 -4.23 44.37 20.04
CA PHE A 745 -4.92 43.12 20.28
C PHE A 745 -6.24 43.35 21.02
N ASP A 746 -6.23 44.10 22.13
CA ASP A 746 -7.44 44.36 22.93
C ASP A 746 -8.55 45.06 22.10
N ASN A 747 -8.14 46.02 21.22
CA ASN A 747 -9.08 46.72 20.33
C ASN A 747 -9.68 45.78 19.26
N ILE A 748 -8.85 44.92 18.65
CA ILE A 748 -9.32 43.97 17.63
C ILE A 748 -10.21 42.89 18.30
N CYS A 749 -9.89 42.47 19.53
CA CYS A 749 -10.76 41.59 20.31
C CYS A 749 -12.14 42.20 20.57
N ALA A 750 -12.19 43.51 20.87
CA ALA A 750 -13.48 44.22 21.04
C ALA A 750 -14.29 44.22 19.74
N GLN A 751 -13.67 44.41 18.56
CA GLN A 751 -14.37 44.27 17.27
C GLN A 751 -14.87 42.83 17.03
N TYR A 752 -14.09 41.82 17.44
CA TYR A 752 -14.54 40.44 17.37
C TYR A 752 -15.77 40.17 18.25
N ASP A 753 -15.76 40.66 19.48
CA ASP A 753 -16.89 40.50 20.42
C ASP A 753 -18.16 41.27 19.94
N GLU A 754 -17.97 42.43 19.30
CA GLU A 754 -19.06 43.17 18.64
C GLU A 754 -19.65 42.35 17.48
N LYS A 755 -18.79 41.71 16.64
CA LYS A 755 -19.23 40.84 15.56
C LYS A 755 -19.99 39.62 16.11
N GLU A 756 -19.47 38.97 17.14
CA GLU A 756 -20.15 37.83 17.79
C GLU A 756 -21.52 38.21 18.30
N SER A 757 -21.65 39.41 18.90
CA SER A 757 -22.93 39.92 19.39
C SER A 757 -23.95 40.15 18.27
N LYS A 758 -23.48 40.56 17.07
CA LYS A 758 -24.33 40.80 15.90
C LYS A 758 -24.75 39.49 15.20
N VAL A 759 -23.85 38.53 15.11
CA VAL A 759 -24.05 37.25 14.39
C VAL A 759 -24.79 36.23 15.27
N GLY A 760 -24.58 36.30 16.58
CA GLY A 760 -25.03 35.30 17.54
C GLY A 760 -23.97 34.21 17.79
N ARG A 761 -23.88 33.79 19.06
CA ARG A 761 -22.82 32.89 19.53
C ARG A 761 -22.79 31.56 18.78
N ASP A 762 -23.92 30.90 18.61
CA ASP A 762 -23.94 29.54 18.01
C ASP A 762 -23.52 29.55 16.54
N LEU A 763 -23.96 30.57 15.79
CA LEU A 763 -23.57 30.72 14.38
C LEU A 763 -22.09 31.10 14.28
N MET A 764 -21.58 31.93 15.20
CA MET A 764 -20.19 32.31 15.26
C MET A 764 -19.29 31.09 15.51
N ARG A 765 -19.64 30.17 16.43
CA ARG A 765 -18.91 28.90 16.68
C ARG A 765 -18.87 28.01 15.43
N LYS A 766 -19.98 27.93 14.70
CA LYS A 766 -20.00 27.16 13.41
C LYS A 766 -19.12 27.78 12.36
N LEU A 767 -19.15 29.11 12.25
CA LEU A 767 -18.33 29.85 11.30
C LEU A 767 -16.83 29.70 11.58
N GLU A 768 -16.42 29.80 12.86
CA GLU A 768 -15.05 29.56 13.29
C GLU A 768 -14.55 28.19 12.88
N LYS A 769 -15.34 27.13 13.14
CA LYS A 769 -15.00 25.76 12.75
C LYS A 769 -14.83 25.65 11.24
N TYR A 770 -15.81 26.14 10.50
CA TYR A 770 -15.80 26.06 9.03
C TYR A 770 -14.57 26.74 8.42
N ILE A 771 -14.34 28.00 8.82
CA ILE A 771 -13.21 28.78 8.29
C ILE A 771 -11.88 28.14 8.68
N LEU A 772 -11.74 27.70 9.93
CA LEU A 772 -10.49 27.09 10.40
C LEU A 772 -10.16 25.82 9.61
N PHE A 773 -11.16 24.96 9.38
CA PHE A 773 -10.94 23.72 8.62
C PHE A 773 -10.62 24.01 7.15
N GLU A 774 -11.36 24.91 6.51
CA GLU A 774 -11.09 25.28 5.11
C GLU A 774 -9.68 25.85 4.92
N VAL A 775 -9.23 26.70 5.84
CA VAL A 775 -7.89 27.27 5.79
C VAL A 775 -6.82 26.19 6.07
N ILE A 776 -7.01 25.35 7.10
CA ILE A 776 -6.05 24.28 7.41
C ILE A 776 -5.92 23.34 6.20
N ASP A 777 -7.03 22.86 5.66
CA ASP A 777 -7.05 21.87 4.58
C ASP A 777 -6.47 22.46 3.29
N SER A 778 -6.75 23.73 2.97
CA SER A 778 -6.19 24.43 1.81
C SER A 778 -4.68 24.63 1.93
N ARG A 779 -4.21 25.16 3.08
CA ARG A 779 -2.77 25.40 3.29
C ARG A 779 -1.97 24.11 3.41
N TRP A 780 -2.54 23.06 4.00
CA TRP A 780 -1.92 21.75 4.05
C TRP A 780 -1.73 21.15 2.65
N ARG A 781 -2.72 21.27 1.76
CA ARG A 781 -2.60 20.81 0.36
C ARG A 781 -1.51 21.56 -0.40
N GLU A 782 -1.41 22.88 -0.24
CA GLU A 782 -0.34 23.67 -0.85
C GLU A 782 1.05 23.30 -0.29
N HIS A 783 1.11 23.03 1.02
CA HIS A 783 2.33 22.58 1.67
C HIS A 783 2.81 21.23 1.14
N LEU A 784 1.91 20.27 0.96
CA LEU A 784 2.24 18.99 0.34
C LEU A 784 2.83 19.17 -1.07
N LYS A 785 2.22 20.04 -1.88
CA LYS A 785 2.74 20.38 -3.22
C LYS A 785 4.14 21.01 -3.16
N SER A 786 4.36 21.90 -2.20
CA SER A 786 5.66 22.54 -1.99
C SER A 786 6.73 21.56 -1.54
N LEU A 787 6.38 20.58 -0.67
CA LEU A 787 7.29 19.51 -0.24
C LEU A 787 7.65 18.56 -1.38
N ASP A 788 6.70 18.23 -2.26
CA ASP A 788 6.96 17.39 -3.43
C ASP A 788 7.96 18.10 -4.37
N GLY A 789 7.74 19.39 -4.67
CA GLY A 789 8.68 20.20 -5.47
C GLY A 789 10.08 20.33 -4.82
N LEU A 790 10.13 20.50 -3.49
CA LEU A 790 11.39 20.53 -2.75
C LEU A 790 12.16 19.21 -2.87
N LYS A 791 11.45 18.07 -2.78
CA LYS A 791 12.04 16.73 -2.86
C LYS A 791 12.66 16.46 -4.23
N GLU A 792 12.06 16.92 -5.32
CA GLU A 792 12.61 16.77 -6.67
C GLU A 792 13.92 17.52 -6.86
N GLY A 793 14.01 18.75 -6.32
CA GLY A 793 15.20 19.61 -6.48
C GLY A 793 16.35 19.32 -5.50
N ILE A 794 16.07 18.67 -4.35
CA ILE A 794 17.03 18.57 -3.24
C ILE A 794 18.28 17.75 -3.57
N TYR A 795 18.16 16.76 -4.49
CA TYR A 795 19.29 15.91 -4.90
C TYR A 795 20.42 16.70 -5.57
N LEU A 796 20.11 17.83 -6.19
CA LEU A 796 21.11 18.71 -6.81
C LEU A 796 22.07 19.31 -5.78
N ARG A 797 21.66 19.43 -4.51
CA ARG A 797 22.50 19.95 -3.43
C ARG A 797 23.61 18.98 -3.01
N ALA A 798 23.50 17.72 -3.36
CA ALA A 798 24.57 16.74 -3.17
C ALA A 798 25.85 17.11 -3.95
N TYR A 799 25.75 17.81 -5.05
CA TYR A 799 26.90 18.34 -5.79
C TYR A 799 27.67 19.40 -4.98
N GLY A 800 26.99 20.09 -4.05
CA GLY A 800 27.60 21.02 -3.09
C GLY A 800 28.12 20.37 -1.81
N GLN A 801 28.28 19.06 -1.77
CA GLN A 801 28.72 18.28 -0.59
C GLN A 801 27.78 18.39 0.64
N LYS A 802 26.53 18.76 0.45
CA LYS A 802 25.52 18.79 1.49
C LYS A 802 24.71 17.50 1.47
N ASP A 803 24.34 16.99 2.66
CA ASP A 803 23.46 15.84 2.77
C ASP A 803 22.02 16.23 2.37
N PRO A 804 21.44 15.64 1.31
CA PRO A 804 20.11 16.00 0.83
C PRO A 804 19.01 15.83 1.88
N VAL A 805 19.09 14.82 2.74
CA VAL A 805 18.09 14.55 3.78
C VAL A 805 18.14 15.62 4.88
N VAL A 806 19.34 16.06 5.25
CA VAL A 806 19.51 17.14 6.24
C VAL A 806 18.99 18.47 5.71
N GLU A 807 19.35 18.82 4.46
CA GLU A 807 18.84 20.03 3.79
C GLU A 807 17.31 20.00 3.67
N TYR A 808 16.75 18.83 3.31
CA TYR A 808 15.29 18.67 3.25
C TYR A 808 14.64 18.91 4.61
N LYS A 809 15.21 18.40 5.69
CA LYS A 809 14.69 18.63 7.07
C LYS A 809 14.65 20.12 7.44
N ILE A 810 15.71 20.85 7.10
CA ILE A 810 15.80 22.29 7.41
C ILE A 810 14.74 23.05 6.61
N LEU A 811 14.76 22.91 5.29
CA LEU A 811 13.87 23.68 4.41
C LEU A 811 12.39 23.32 4.58
N SER A 812 12.09 22.04 4.80
CA SER A 812 10.71 21.62 5.08
C SER A 812 10.22 22.13 6.43
N GLY A 813 11.11 22.30 7.42
CA GLY A 813 10.81 22.94 8.70
C GLY A 813 10.42 24.41 8.51
N GLU A 814 11.23 25.17 7.74
CA GLU A 814 10.95 26.57 7.42
C GLU A 814 9.60 26.74 6.67
N LEU A 815 9.33 25.90 5.68
CA LEU A 815 8.06 25.90 4.95
C LEU A 815 6.87 25.56 5.87
N TYR A 816 7.04 24.65 6.83
CA TYR A 816 6.01 24.29 7.78
C TYR A 816 5.69 25.45 8.74
N GLU A 817 6.71 26.13 9.28
CA GLU A 817 6.53 27.30 10.14
C GLU A 817 5.79 28.42 9.40
N GLN A 818 6.17 28.69 8.14
CA GLN A 818 5.47 29.66 7.29
C GLN A 818 4.01 29.28 7.04
N MET A 819 3.73 28.00 6.77
CA MET A 819 2.36 27.51 6.61
C MET A 819 1.54 27.72 7.89
N VAL A 820 2.07 27.40 9.06
CA VAL A 820 1.37 27.56 10.35
C VAL A 820 1.08 29.05 10.64
N GLU A 821 2.03 29.96 10.36
CA GLU A 821 1.79 31.41 10.47
C GLU A 821 0.68 31.84 9.51
N THR A 822 0.72 31.38 8.25
CA THR A 822 -0.30 31.70 7.25
C THR A 822 -1.69 31.16 7.65
N ILE A 823 -1.77 29.98 8.24
CA ILE A 823 -3.05 29.42 8.75
C ILE A 823 -3.64 30.35 9.82
N LYS A 824 -2.84 30.80 10.81
CA LYS A 824 -3.29 31.70 11.88
C LYS A 824 -3.78 33.02 11.31
N GLU A 825 -3.01 33.62 10.41
CA GLU A 825 -3.32 34.91 9.78
C GLU A 825 -4.59 34.82 8.94
N GLN A 826 -4.72 33.82 8.08
CA GLN A 826 -5.88 33.69 7.21
C GLN A 826 -7.15 33.29 7.94
N ALA A 827 -7.07 32.37 8.89
CA ALA A 827 -8.23 31.98 9.69
C ALA A 827 -8.79 33.18 10.46
N THR A 828 -7.93 33.99 11.08
CA THR A 828 -8.36 35.21 11.79
C THR A 828 -8.85 36.26 10.80
N SER A 829 -8.14 36.52 9.69
CA SER A 829 -8.56 37.50 8.68
C SER A 829 -9.94 37.19 8.08
N PHE A 830 -10.18 35.95 7.69
CA PHE A 830 -11.46 35.56 7.09
C PHE A 830 -12.62 35.71 8.07
N LEU A 831 -12.41 35.45 9.37
CA LEU A 831 -13.41 35.66 10.40
C LEU A 831 -13.85 37.13 10.48
N PHE A 832 -12.96 38.10 10.25
CA PHE A 832 -13.30 39.51 10.21
C PHE A 832 -13.97 39.93 8.89
N LYS A 833 -13.55 39.37 7.75
CA LYS A 833 -14.02 39.75 6.41
C LYS A 833 -15.38 39.13 6.02
N VAL A 834 -15.73 37.97 6.55
CA VAL A 834 -16.98 37.30 6.21
C VAL A 834 -18.19 38.14 6.68
N ILE A 835 -19.10 38.43 5.77
CA ILE A 835 -20.37 39.11 6.04
C ILE A 835 -21.46 38.04 6.09
N VAL A 836 -22.05 37.86 7.23
CA VAL A 836 -23.22 36.96 7.41
C VAL A 836 -24.50 37.73 7.03
N LYS A 837 -25.12 37.34 5.91
CA LYS A 837 -26.45 37.83 5.56
C LYS A 837 -27.48 37.04 6.35
N GLN A 838 -28.18 37.67 7.28
CA GLN A 838 -29.37 37.10 7.92
C GLN A 838 -30.50 37.11 6.87
N HIS A 839 -30.93 35.93 6.39
CA HIS A 839 -32.24 35.82 5.76
C HIS A 839 -33.28 35.98 6.87
N GLU A 840 -34.11 37.03 6.78
CA GLU A 840 -35.30 37.17 7.59
C GLU A 840 -36.18 35.93 7.36
N GLU A 841 -36.46 35.18 8.43
CA GLU A 841 -37.39 34.06 8.39
C GLU A 841 -38.81 34.61 8.15
N GLU A 842 -39.27 34.64 6.90
CA GLU A 842 -40.69 34.66 6.58
C GLU A 842 -41.22 33.24 6.79
N ASN A 843 -42.15 33.13 7.73
CA ASN A 843 -43.05 32.02 8.06
C ASN A 843 -43.10 30.86 7.07
N LEU A 844 -42.43 29.77 7.38
CA LEU A 844 -42.68 28.47 6.80
C LEU A 844 -43.75 27.73 7.61
N GLN A 845 -45.01 27.78 7.14
CA GLN A 845 -45.98 26.75 7.43
C GLN A 845 -45.52 25.44 6.83
N VAL A 846 -45.27 24.46 7.69
CA VAL A 846 -44.94 23.10 7.31
C VAL A 846 -46.09 22.50 6.50
N LYS A 847 -45.91 22.33 5.22
CA LYS A 847 -46.56 21.31 4.39
C LYS A 847 -45.57 20.22 4.11
N ASN A 848 -45.89 19.03 4.60
CA ASN A 848 -45.23 17.79 4.16
C ASN A 848 -45.49 17.58 2.68
N GLU A 849 -44.44 17.67 1.86
CA GLU A 849 -44.40 17.08 0.52
C GLU A 849 -42.97 16.66 0.23
N GLU A 850 -42.89 15.56 -0.46
CA GLU A 850 -41.71 14.73 -0.74
C GLU A 850 -40.55 15.46 -1.47
N GLU A 851 -39.37 14.99 -1.26
CA GLU A 851 -38.08 15.52 -1.74
C GLU A 851 -38.06 15.89 -3.23
N GLU A 852 -37.82 17.18 -3.54
CA GLU A 852 -37.31 17.63 -4.83
C GLU A 852 -35.87 18.14 -4.65
N ILE A 853 -34.96 17.59 -5.46
CA ILE A 853 -33.55 17.99 -5.52
C ILE A 853 -33.49 19.30 -6.34
N GLU A 854 -33.13 20.42 -5.71
CA GLU A 854 -32.83 21.67 -6.41
C GLU A 854 -31.41 21.63 -7.02
N GLU A 855 -31.34 21.71 -8.33
CA GLU A 855 -30.11 21.96 -9.08
C GLU A 855 -29.73 23.45 -9.04
N TYR A 856 -28.48 23.75 -8.69
CA TYR A 856 -27.91 25.10 -8.77
C TYR A 856 -27.49 25.42 -10.20
N THR A 857 -28.12 26.42 -10.83
CA THR A 857 -27.68 26.99 -12.12
C THR A 857 -26.74 28.17 -11.88
N LEU A 858 -25.51 28.07 -12.39
CA LEU A 858 -24.62 29.21 -12.62
C LEU A 858 -24.97 29.83 -13.97
N GLU A 859 -25.38 31.10 -13.97
CA GLU A 859 -25.56 31.87 -15.21
C GLU A 859 -24.18 32.30 -15.73
N ASP A 860 -23.88 31.95 -16.97
CA ASP A 860 -22.74 32.47 -17.76
C ASP A 860 -23.22 33.61 -18.65
N GLU A 861 -22.40 34.66 -18.79
CA GLU A 861 -22.72 35.95 -19.46
C GLU A 861 -22.89 35.85 -20.97
N ASN A 862 -22.99 34.68 -21.58
CA ASN A 862 -23.12 34.52 -23.05
C ASN A 862 -24.25 33.53 -23.44
N GLY A 863 -25.45 33.86 -23.11
CA GLY A 863 -26.70 33.41 -23.75
C GLY A 863 -26.67 32.19 -24.62
N VAL A 864 -26.69 30.97 -24.03
CA VAL A 864 -26.99 29.70 -24.72
C VAL A 864 -28.18 29.01 -24.10
N GLU A 865 -29.08 28.57 -24.98
CA GLU A 865 -30.41 28.04 -24.68
C GLU A 865 -30.42 26.88 -23.70
N LYS A 866 -31.45 26.87 -22.79
CA LYS A 866 -31.79 25.80 -21.86
C LYS A 866 -32.02 24.48 -22.59
N ILE A 867 -31.29 23.45 -22.20
CA ILE A 867 -31.67 22.04 -22.47
C ILE A 867 -32.54 21.58 -21.29
N GLU A 868 -33.85 21.46 -21.55
CA GLU A 868 -34.77 20.79 -20.62
C GLU A 868 -34.44 19.29 -20.56
N THR A 869 -33.98 18.81 -19.43
CA THR A 869 -33.88 17.37 -19.15
C THR A 869 -35.27 16.82 -18.81
N LYS A 870 -35.89 16.20 -19.78
CA LYS A 870 -37.10 15.39 -19.54
C LYS A 870 -36.75 14.13 -18.80
N GLU A 871 -37.45 13.86 -17.69
CA GLU A 871 -37.36 12.57 -16.99
C GLU A 871 -37.55 11.40 -17.99
N VAL A 872 -36.57 10.50 -18.02
CA VAL A 872 -36.63 9.32 -18.87
C VAL A 872 -37.39 8.21 -18.16
N THR A 873 -38.71 8.14 -18.40
CA THR A 873 -39.51 7.02 -17.91
C THR A 873 -39.15 5.71 -18.62
N PRO A 874 -39.40 4.53 -18.05
CA PRO A 874 -39.10 3.23 -18.67
C PRO A 874 -39.64 3.05 -20.09
N ASP A 875 -40.70 3.72 -20.43
CA ASP A 875 -41.37 3.66 -21.75
C ASP A 875 -40.99 4.79 -22.73
N SER A 876 -40.18 5.75 -22.29
CA SER A 876 -39.65 6.85 -23.14
C SER A 876 -38.65 6.33 -24.18
N PRO A 877 -38.49 7.02 -25.33
CA PRO A 877 -37.42 6.73 -26.28
C PRO A 877 -36.04 6.84 -25.59
N CYS A 878 -35.17 5.86 -25.85
CA CYS A 878 -33.84 5.84 -25.18
C CYS A 878 -32.98 7.05 -25.63
N PRO A 879 -32.35 7.78 -24.71
CA PRO A 879 -31.49 8.94 -25.00
C PRO A 879 -30.29 8.61 -25.90
N CYS A 880 -29.88 7.32 -25.99
CA CYS A 880 -28.75 6.90 -26.83
C CYS A 880 -29.04 6.96 -28.35
N GLY A 881 -30.25 7.37 -28.77
CA GLY A 881 -30.60 7.51 -30.19
C GLY A 881 -30.92 6.18 -30.92
N SER A 882 -31.05 5.06 -30.22
CA SER A 882 -31.28 3.73 -30.77
C SER A 882 -32.71 3.48 -31.29
N GLY A 883 -33.64 4.42 -31.06
CA GLY A 883 -35.05 4.29 -31.39
C GLY A 883 -35.84 3.27 -30.55
N LYS A 884 -35.22 2.63 -29.56
CA LYS A 884 -35.88 1.68 -28.65
C LYS A 884 -36.32 2.40 -27.37
N LYS A 885 -37.33 1.82 -26.66
CA LYS A 885 -37.72 2.31 -25.34
C LYS A 885 -36.58 2.12 -24.32
N TYR A 886 -36.44 3.05 -23.36
CA TYR A 886 -35.37 3.06 -22.37
C TYR A 886 -35.23 1.71 -21.62
N LYS A 887 -36.31 1.13 -21.14
CA LYS A 887 -36.35 -0.20 -20.50
C LYS A 887 -35.87 -1.37 -21.37
N ASN A 888 -35.86 -1.19 -22.70
CA ASN A 888 -35.41 -2.21 -23.65
C ASN A 888 -34.03 -1.89 -24.27
N CYS A 889 -33.35 -0.87 -23.78
CA CYS A 889 -32.05 -0.42 -24.27
C CYS A 889 -31.09 -0.13 -23.07
N CYS A 890 -30.82 1.12 -22.75
CA CYS A 890 -29.87 1.50 -21.69
C CYS A 890 -30.42 1.31 -20.26
N GLY A 891 -31.74 1.20 -20.08
CA GLY A 891 -32.39 0.90 -18.82
C GLY A 891 -32.66 -0.59 -18.56
N ARG A 892 -31.95 -1.47 -19.23
CA ARG A 892 -32.04 -2.92 -19.02
C ARG A 892 -31.02 -3.32 -17.95
N VAL A 893 -31.48 -3.54 -16.72
CA VAL A 893 -30.69 -4.11 -15.61
C VAL A 893 -30.57 -5.61 -15.81
#